data_bcc980dabf60a7c72717f723e5ed2d4d
#
_entry.id   bcc980dabf60a7c72717f723e5ed2d4d
#
_cell.length_a   1.000
_cell.length_b   1.000
_cell.length_c   1.000
_cell.angle_alpha   90.00
_cell.angle_beta   90.00
_cell.angle_gamma   90.00
#
_symmetry.space_group_name_H-M   'P 1'
#
loop_
_entity.id
_entity.type
_entity.pdbx_description
1 polymer ?
#
loop_
_entity_poly.entity_id
_entity_poly.type
_entity_poly.pdbx_seq_one_letter_code
_entity_poly.pdbx_strand_id
1 'polypeptide(L)'
;MTRLLSPLIFVFFCLVPSAWSADSLARLVTIYRDNFGVPHIVGETEQAVFFGYGYAQAEDHLERMMLQYRDAQGRRAEVLGKAALGDRLEFNDHDYRWGGDYLQRLLRAKQDVTENKESIDPNTYQVLSAFARGVNDYISEHRSQIPAWIDSIVPEDIEALQRSDYLRFYSAHDALQKIRRQAYKFPQFGSNQWAISPFRSATGHVIHVESTHMPWDNRFQNYEAHLIVPGVLNVGGISWFGSPFFLDGFNDRITWSATWNRPNISDVYIEKINPGSRMQYLFDGTWNPIRVERETFRVKTAAGMEKITLPVYYTRHGPIVEFDPKTNTAYSIKLPNAHGVNYSTGMYVLMKARSLSEFQAALSRQLILRWNFLASDENNIFWVHNAVVARRPEGYDWTKPVPGWTSATDWGPYLPFSDNPQLLNPPTGFLQNCNNPPWLATRNSGLKPLGPAPYYLQSTSESDEGEAALNTRGERVFQALSGNTKFSFNDMRALALDTYVLPADVIVPLLDRAYSGIFSLWPARRDPRVSRALDALHSWNRRSAKDSVGFTYLYFWGVAYKDLYSATSFERFTQYSRRNIKIDSWLEQHRARRALEAALDRMQELFGSTEVPWGRVNVTMRGGAFPMDGNGSYDVLHPDSGPEQSNGKIFDNDGWGHLMIVMEGESKEIWSLLPYGESEDPASPHYNDQTKLHSRGELKQFWFSPQQIMDHTESVWGDRDRLGRLFRLRQATRRKARSGNPKEHVISSGTQKKGV
;
A
#
# COMPACT_ATOMS: atom_id res chain seq x y z
N MET A 1 -13.70 -81.44 -1.68
CA MET A 1 -14.08 -80.49 -0.63
C MET A 1 -13.18 -79.25 -0.77
N THR A 2 -13.58 -78.33 -1.60
CA THR A 2 -12.84 -77.08 -1.87
C THR A 2 -13.69 -75.91 -1.42
N ARG A 3 -13.24 -75.23 -0.37
CA ARG A 3 -13.89 -74.04 0.16
C ARG A 3 -13.41 -72.79 -0.62
N LEU A 4 -14.35 -72.12 -1.26
CA LEU A 4 -14.20 -70.82 -1.86
C LEU A 4 -14.22 -69.74 -0.77
N LEU A 5 -13.16 -68.93 -0.69
CA LEU A 5 -13.09 -67.70 0.10
C LEU A 5 -13.44 -66.53 -0.85
N SER A 6 -14.54 -65.83 -0.57
CA SER A 6 -14.89 -64.53 -1.21
C SER A 6 -14.13 -63.42 -0.53
N PRO A 7 -13.52 -62.45 -1.28
CA PRO A 7 -12.98 -61.25 -0.69
C PRO A 7 -14.08 -60.20 -0.47
N LEU A 8 -14.22 -59.73 0.76
CA LEU A 8 -14.97 -58.51 1.08
C LEU A 8 -14.22 -57.27 0.54
N ILE A 9 -14.81 -56.61 -0.43
CA ILE A 9 -14.36 -55.30 -0.90
C ILE A 9 -14.91 -54.23 0.07
N PHE A 10 -14.04 -53.65 0.89
CA PHE A 10 -14.35 -52.44 1.67
C PHE A 10 -14.28 -51.25 0.70
N VAL A 11 -15.43 -50.72 0.29
CA VAL A 11 -15.53 -49.44 -0.38
C VAL A 11 -15.39 -48.35 0.65
N PHE A 12 -14.22 -47.69 0.71
CA PHE A 12 -14.03 -46.45 1.40
C PHE A 12 -14.78 -45.33 0.65
N PHE A 13 -15.93 -44.93 1.15
CA PHE A 13 -16.54 -43.67 0.75
C PHE A 13 -15.66 -42.55 1.29
N CYS A 14 -14.81 -41.98 0.44
CA CYS A 14 -14.27 -40.65 0.65
C CYS A 14 -15.44 -39.66 0.59
N LEU A 15 -15.89 -39.20 1.74
CA LEU A 15 -16.76 -38.02 1.83
C LEU A 15 -15.97 -36.83 1.29
N VAL A 16 -16.11 -36.54 0.02
CA VAL A 16 -15.75 -35.25 -0.56
C VAL A 16 -16.66 -34.22 0.13
N PRO A 17 -16.13 -33.22 0.83
CA PRO A 17 -17.00 -32.21 1.41
C PRO A 17 -17.82 -31.57 0.28
N SER A 18 -19.14 -31.70 0.39
CA SER A 18 -20.09 -31.10 -0.55
C SER A 18 -19.80 -29.60 -0.67
N ALA A 19 -19.56 -29.13 -1.90
CA ALA A 19 -19.50 -27.71 -2.19
C ALA A 19 -20.81 -27.05 -1.70
N TRP A 20 -20.71 -26.17 -0.72
CA TRP A 20 -21.86 -25.43 -0.17
C TRP A 20 -22.47 -24.57 -1.30
N SER A 21 -23.79 -24.60 -1.47
CA SER A 21 -24.48 -23.73 -2.43
C SER A 21 -24.39 -22.26 -1.96
N ALA A 22 -24.50 -21.26 -2.88
CA ALA A 22 -24.47 -19.83 -2.53
C ALA A 22 -25.53 -19.52 -1.46
N ASP A 23 -26.75 -20.01 -1.63
CA ASP A 23 -27.84 -19.92 -0.63
C ASP A 23 -27.44 -20.39 0.77
N SER A 24 -26.51 -21.36 0.89
CA SER A 24 -26.07 -21.86 2.19
C SER A 24 -25.13 -20.89 2.90
N LEU A 25 -24.20 -20.23 2.18
CA LEU A 25 -23.28 -19.25 2.78
C LEU A 25 -23.97 -17.97 3.19
N ALA A 26 -24.89 -17.45 2.34
CA ALA A 26 -25.71 -16.28 2.65
C ALA A 26 -26.50 -16.43 3.95
N ARG A 27 -27.01 -17.65 4.24
CA ARG A 27 -27.73 -17.94 5.51
C ARG A 27 -26.79 -17.99 6.74
N LEU A 28 -25.48 -18.13 6.54
CA LEU A 28 -24.50 -18.27 7.62
C LEU A 28 -23.74 -16.99 7.94
N VAL A 29 -24.07 -15.87 7.25
CA VAL A 29 -23.41 -14.58 7.43
C VAL A 29 -24.42 -13.46 7.61
N THR A 30 -24.02 -12.39 8.28
CA THR A 30 -24.76 -11.12 8.40
C THR A 30 -23.76 -9.98 8.26
N ILE A 31 -24.12 -8.95 7.49
CA ILE A 31 -23.37 -7.73 7.34
C ILE A 31 -24.09 -6.64 8.15
N TYR A 32 -23.41 -6.09 9.15
CA TYR A 32 -23.86 -4.94 9.92
C TYR A 32 -23.07 -3.73 9.42
N ARG A 33 -23.74 -2.72 8.88
CA ARG A 33 -23.08 -1.47 8.53
C ARG A 33 -23.24 -0.48 9.66
N ASP A 34 -22.14 0.09 10.08
CA ASP A 34 -22.14 1.10 11.14
C ASP A 34 -22.52 2.50 10.61
N ASN A 35 -22.50 3.48 11.49
CA ASN A 35 -22.86 4.87 11.21
C ASN A 35 -21.84 5.62 10.31
N PHE A 36 -20.83 4.93 9.77
CA PHE A 36 -19.92 5.40 8.73
C PHE A 36 -19.91 4.48 7.51
N GLY A 37 -20.82 3.52 7.46
CA GLY A 37 -20.93 2.55 6.37
C GLY A 37 -19.96 1.38 6.45
N VAL A 38 -19.07 1.34 7.45
CA VAL A 38 -18.10 0.25 7.59
C VAL A 38 -18.83 -1.08 7.80
N PRO A 39 -18.58 -2.11 6.97
CA PRO A 39 -19.22 -3.41 7.13
C PRO A 39 -18.52 -4.25 8.21
N HIS A 40 -19.26 -4.60 9.26
CA HIS A 40 -18.92 -5.64 10.23
C HIS A 40 -19.58 -6.95 9.82
N ILE A 41 -18.79 -7.87 9.29
CA ILE A 41 -19.25 -9.10 8.64
C ILE A 41 -19.13 -10.25 9.62
N VAL A 42 -20.25 -10.74 10.11
CA VAL A 42 -20.35 -11.76 11.18
C VAL A 42 -20.84 -13.08 10.62
N GLY A 43 -20.03 -14.11 10.67
CA GLY A 43 -20.36 -15.43 10.14
C GLY A 43 -20.11 -16.60 11.10
N GLU A 44 -20.67 -17.75 10.75
CA GLU A 44 -20.47 -18.99 11.48
C GLU A 44 -19.20 -19.72 11.05
N THR A 45 -18.70 -19.43 9.84
CA THR A 45 -17.47 -19.98 9.26
C THR A 45 -16.68 -18.91 8.56
N GLU A 46 -15.38 -19.14 8.32
CA GLU A 46 -14.55 -18.22 7.53
C GLU A 46 -15.10 -18.07 6.12
N GLN A 47 -15.52 -19.15 5.46
CA GLN A 47 -16.12 -19.10 4.13
C GLN A 47 -17.36 -18.19 4.09
N ALA A 48 -18.23 -18.26 5.11
CA ALA A 48 -19.40 -17.39 5.19
C ALA A 48 -19.01 -15.91 5.34
N VAL A 49 -18.00 -15.61 6.15
CA VAL A 49 -17.50 -14.24 6.33
C VAL A 49 -16.87 -13.70 5.05
N PHE A 50 -16.03 -14.49 4.37
CA PHE A 50 -15.43 -14.04 3.10
C PHE A 50 -16.46 -13.93 1.96
N PHE A 51 -17.50 -14.74 1.97
CA PHE A 51 -18.66 -14.55 1.09
C PHE A 51 -19.32 -13.18 1.34
N GLY A 52 -19.65 -12.88 2.59
CA GLY A 52 -20.24 -11.58 2.97
C GLY A 52 -19.30 -10.41 2.62
N TYR A 53 -17.99 -10.61 2.71
CA TYR A 53 -17.01 -9.58 2.36
C TYR A 53 -16.98 -9.29 0.85
N GLY A 54 -17.06 -10.34 0.02
CA GLY A 54 -17.19 -10.19 -1.42
C GLY A 54 -18.49 -9.49 -1.83
N TYR A 55 -19.59 -9.82 -1.16
CA TYR A 55 -20.87 -9.17 -1.37
C TYR A 55 -20.83 -7.68 -0.99
N ALA A 56 -20.30 -7.33 0.20
CA ALA A 56 -20.20 -5.95 0.66
C ALA A 56 -19.31 -5.08 -0.23
N GLN A 57 -18.16 -5.58 -0.66
CA GLN A 57 -17.31 -4.84 -1.60
C GLN A 57 -17.98 -4.64 -2.96
N ALA A 58 -18.72 -5.64 -3.45
CA ALA A 58 -19.47 -5.51 -4.70
C ALA A 58 -20.62 -4.51 -4.59
N GLU A 59 -21.32 -4.46 -3.45
CA GLU A 59 -22.37 -3.48 -3.18
C GLU A 59 -21.84 -2.04 -3.28
N ASP A 60 -20.63 -1.77 -2.73
CA ASP A 60 -20.08 -0.41 -2.67
C ASP A 60 -19.26 -0.03 -3.90
N HIS A 61 -18.54 -0.99 -4.56
CA HIS A 61 -17.47 -0.67 -5.51
C HIS A 61 -17.37 -1.62 -6.72
N LEU A 62 -18.48 -2.22 -7.16
CA LEU A 62 -18.47 -3.28 -8.18
C LEU A 62 -17.71 -2.91 -9.46
N GLU A 63 -18.00 -1.76 -10.05
CA GLU A 63 -17.38 -1.40 -11.33
C GLU A 63 -15.86 -1.26 -11.22
N ARG A 64 -15.37 -0.69 -10.13
CA ARG A 64 -13.92 -0.55 -9.88
C ARG A 64 -13.25 -1.91 -9.66
N MET A 65 -13.85 -2.77 -8.84
CA MET A 65 -13.37 -4.13 -8.64
C MET A 65 -13.23 -4.88 -9.96
N MET A 66 -14.27 -4.81 -10.79
CA MET A 66 -14.30 -5.52 -12.07
C MET A 66 -13.28 -4.97 -13.07
N LEU A 67 -13.00 -3.66 -13.06
CA LEU A 67 -11.91 -3.08 -13.86
C LEU A 67 -10.54 -3.56 -13.40
N GLN A 68 -10.34 -3.77 -12.09
CA GLN A 68 -9.08 -4.31 -11.56
C GLN A 68 -8.87 -5.78 -11.93
N TYR A 69 -9.92 -6.61 -11.84
CA TYR A 69 -9.82 -8.00 -12.31
C TYR A 69 -9.54 -8.05 -13.81
N ARG A 70 -10.19 -7.20 -14.62
CA ARG A 70 -9.89 -7.10 -16.05
C ARG A 70 -8.46 -6.62 -16.32
N ASP A 71 -7.94 -5.72 -15.48
CA ASP A 71 -6.55 -5.29 -15.55
C ASP A 71 -5.61 -6.49 -15.33
N ALA A 72 -5.76 -7.23 -14.25
CA ALA A 72 -4.96 -8.41 -13.95
C ALA A 72 -5.08 -9.53 -15.01
N GLN A 73 -6.23 -9.63 -15.66
CA GLN A 73 -6.48 -10.55 -16.78
C GLN A 73 -5.88 -10.07 -18.11
N GLY A 74 -5.44 -8.80 -18.23
CA GLY A 74 -5.06 -8.16 -19.49
C GLY A 74 -6.25 -8.02 -20.43
N ARG A 75 -7.39 -7.49 -19.94
CA ARG A 75 -8.68 -7.35 -20.64
C ARG A 75 -9.33 -5.98 -20.51
N ARG A 76 -8.63 -4.96 -20.01
CA ARG A 76 -9.21 -3.61 -19.88
C ARG A 76 -9.60 -2.99 -21.20
N ALA A 77 -8.90 -3.33 -22.28
CA ALA A 77 -9.21 -2.83 -23.62
C ALA A 77 -10.60 -3.24 -24.12
N GLU A 78 -11.19 -4.28 -23.56
CA GLU A 78 -12.59 -4.68 -23.84
C GLU A 78 -13.61 -3.63 -23.36
N VAL A 79 -13.24 -2.79 -22.41
CA VAL A 79 -14.10 -1.75 -21.82
C VAL A 79 -13.62 -0.35 -22.21
N LEU A 80 -12.32 -0.09 -22.07
CA LEU A 80 -11.72 1.24 -22.18
C LEU A 80 -11.13 1.53 -23.57
N GLY A 81 -11.13 0.54 -24.48
CA GLY A 81 -10.64 0.70 -25.83
C GLY A 81 -9.13 0.60 -25.98
N LYS A 82 -8.61 1.02 -27.14
CA LYS A 82 -7.21 0.80 -27.57
C LYS A 82 -6.17 1.38 -26.60
N ALA A 83 -6.46 2.51 -25.97
CA ALA A 83 -5.55 3.12 -25.01
C ALA A 83 -5.20 2.22 -23.83
N ALA A 84 -6.12 1.31 -23.43
CA ALA A 84 -5.88 0.36 -22.35
C ALA A 84 -5.04 -0.86 -22.77
N LEU A 85 -4.87 -1.12 -24.07
CA LEU A 85 -4.02 -2.19 -24.57
C LEU A 85 -2.55 -1.98 -24.17
N GLY A 86 -2.12 -0.72 -24.13
CA GLY A 86 -0.72 -0.32 -23.96
C GLY A 86 0.05 -0.51 -25.26
N ASP A 87 0.69 0.53 -25.74
CA ASP A 87 1.68 0.43 -26.81
C ASP A 87 3.05 0.24 -26.15
N ARG A 88 3.74 -0.84 -26.49
CA ARG A 88 5.18 -1.09 -26.24
C ARG A 88 5.71 -0.42 -24.96
N LEU A 89 5.27 -0.84 -23.78
CA LEU A 89 5.86 -0.40 -22.51
C LEU A 89 5.99 1.12 -22.33
N GLU A 90 5.16 1.93 -23.00
CA GLU A 90 5.07 3.34 -22.71
C GLU A 90 4.27 3.53 -21.41
N PHE A 91 5.00 3.82 -20.37
CA PHE A 91 4.46 4.24 -19.10
C PHE A 91 4.14 5.73 -19.22
N ASN A 92 2.88 6.09 -19.26
CA ASN A 92 2.45 7.50 -19.28
C ASN A 92 2.38 8.05 -17.85
N ASP A 93 3.04 9.19 -17.64
CA ASP A 93 3.18 9.88 -16.35
C ASP A 93 1.86 10.33 -15.68
N HIS A 94 0.76 10.37 -16.42
CA HIS A 94 -0.51 10.93 -15.95
C HIS A 94 -1.67 9.94 -15.91
N ASP A 95 -1.46 8.73 -16.36
CA ASP A 95 -2.49 7.71 -16.36
C ASP A 95 -1.88 6.46 -15.75
N TYR A 96 -2.38 6.05 -14.57
CA TYR A 96 -1.99 4.83 -13.87
C TYR A 96 -2.23 3.54 -14.68
N ARG A 97 -2.33 3.66 -15.99
CA ARG A 97 -2.42 2.61 -17.02
C ARG A 97 -1.05 2.00 -17.33
N TRP A 98 -0.36 1.57 -16.31
CA TRP A 98 0.98 1.04 -16.37
C TRP A 98 1.07 -0.20 -17.26
N GLY A 99 1.60 -0.01 -18.47
CA GLY A 99 1.87 -1.06 -19.41
C GLY A 99 0.65 -1.79 -20.00
N GLY A 100 -0.57 -1.40 -19.62
CA GLY A 100 -1.80 -1.92 -20.19
C GLY A 100 -1.97 -3.45 -20.17
N ASP A 101 -2.90 -3.93 -20.95
CA ASP A 101 -3.19 -5.37 -21.09
C ASP A 101 -2.00 -6.17 -21.62
N TYR A 102 -1.18 -5.58 -22.50
CA TYR A 102 0.00 -6.25 -23.06
C TYR A 102 1.01 -6.66 -21.97
N LEU A 103 1.32 -5.77 -21.03
CA LEU A 103 2.25 -6.09 -19.93
C LEU A 103 1.70 -7.20 -19.03
N GLN A 104 0.40 -7.19 -18.73
CA GLN A 104 -0.22 -8.23 -17.91
C GLN A 104 -0.12 -9.61 -18.57
N ARG A 105 -0.30 -9.68 -19.90
CA ARG A 105 -0.13 -10.92 -20.66
C ARG A 105 1.34 -11.32 -20.75
N LEU A 106 2.25 -10.37 -20.95
CA LEU A 106 3.69 -10.60 -20.91
C LEU A 106 4.16 -11.14 -19.56
N LEU A 107 3.61 -10.63 -18.44
CA LEU A 107 3.89 -11.13 -17.09
C LEU A 107 3.09 -12.39 -16.72
N ARG A 108 2.21 -12.87 -17.60
CA ARG A 108 1.38 -14.07 -17.42
C ARG A 108 0.56 -14.03 -16.11
N ALA A 109 0.06 -12.82 -15.72
CA ALA A 109 -0.55 -12.61 -14.41
C ALA A 109 -1.71 -13.60 -14.13
N LYS A 110 -2.62 -13.78 -15.10
CA LYS A 110 -3.73 -14.74 -15.00
C LYS A 110 -3.38 -16.14 -15.51
N GLN A 111 -2.56 -16.22 -16.54
CA GLN A 111 -2.22 -17.50 -17.18
C GLN A 111 -1.56 -18.47 -16.21
N ASP A 112 -0.52 -18.03 -15.51
CA ASP A 112 0.20 -18.88 -14.55
C ASP A 112 -0.70 -19.33 -13.40
N VAL A 113 -1.61 -18.48 -12.92
CA VAL A 113 -2.60 -18.87 -11.90
C VAL A 113 -3.54 -19.95 -12.43
N THR A 114 -4.02 -19.80 -13.66
CA THR A 114 -4.92 -20.78 -14.27
C THR A 114 -4.23 -22.12 -14.50
N GLU A 115 -2.98 -22.11 -14.94
CA GLU A 115 -2.16 -23.31 -15.22
C GLU A 115 -1.73 -24.04 -13.94
N ASN A 116 -1.56 -23.31 -12.83
CA ASN A 116 -1.02 -23.84 -11.56
C ASN A 116 -2.00 -23.73 -10.38
N LYS A 117 -3.30 -23.59 -10.62
CA LYS A 117 -4.31 -23.39 -9.57
C LYS A 117 -4.30 -24.47 -8.48
N GLU A 118 -3.96 -25.71 -8.84
CA GLU A 118 -3.87 -26.84 -7.92
C GLU A 118 -2.71 -26.67 -6.90
N SER A 119 -1.80 -25.72 -7.13
CA SER A 119 -0.71 -25.38 -6.22
C SER A 119 -1.09 -24.30 -5.20
N ILE A 120 -2.27 -23.67 -5.33
CA ILE A 120 -2.78 -22.73 -4.35
C ILE A 120 -3.15 -23.50 -3.07
N ASP A 121 -2.76 -22.97 -1.93
CA ASP A 121 -3.13 -23.56 -0.64
C ASP A 121 -4.64 -23.82 -0.56
N PRO A 122 -5.09 -25.06 -0.23
CA PRO A 122 -6.50 -25.43 -0.29
C PRO A 122 -7.42 -24.56 0.61
N ASN A 123 -6.96 -24.14 1.78
CA ASN A 123 -7.76 -23.27 2.67
C ASN A 123 -7.90 -21.87 2.07
N THR A 124 -6.80 -21.35 1.52
CA THR A 124 -6.80 -20.07 0.80
C THR A 124 -7.75 -20.14 -0.40
N TYR A 125 -7.68 -21.20 -1.20
CA TYR A 125 -8.57 -21.36 -2.36
C TYR A 125 -10.06 -21.40 -1.97
N GLN A 126 -10.41 -22.03 -0.83
CA GLN A 126 -11.78 -22.02 -0.31
C GLN A 126 -12.24 -20.61 0.06
N VAL A 127 -11.37 -19.83 0.68
CA VAL A 127 -11.66 -18.42 1.04
C VAL A 127 -11.83 -17.56 -0.20
N LEU A 128 -10.94 -17.69 -1.19
CA LEU A 128 -11.07 -16.99 -2.47
C LEU A 128 -12.36 -17.39 -3.20
N SER A 129 -12.71 -18.68 -3.15
CA SER A 129 -13.95 -19.19 -3.76
C SER A 129 -15.19 -18.60 -3.09
N ALA A 130 -15.18 -18.48 -1.77
CA ALA A 130 -16.29 -17.88 -1.03
C ALA A 130 -16.44 -16.38 -1.35
N PHE A 131 -15.34 -15.63 -1.39
CA PHE A 131 -15.34 -14.22 -1.76
C PHE A 131 -15.88 -14.02 -3.18
N ALA A 132 -15.36 -14.78 -4.15
CA ALA A 132 -15.83 -14.73 -5.54
C ALA A 132 -17.35 -15.00 -5.65
N ARG A 133 -17.85 -15.95 -4.86
CA ARG A 133 -19.29 -16.26 -4.81
C ARG A 133 -20.11 -15.10 -4.26
N GLY A 134 -19.63 -14.39 -3.22
CA GLY A 134 -20.32 -13.19 -2.69
C GLY A 134 -20.41 -12.09 -3.74
N VAL A 135 -19.32 -11.82 -4.47
CA VAL A 135 -19.33 -10.88 -5.60
C VAL A 135 -20.32 -11.29 -6.68
N ASN A 136 -20.31 -12.57 -7.06
CA ASN A 136 -21.18 -13.09 -8.11
C ASN A 136 -22.67 -13.11 -7.71
N ASP A 137 -22.96 -13.30 -6.44
CA ASP A 137 -24.33 -13.24 -5.89
C ASP A 137 -24.88 -11.82 -6.03
N TYR A 138 -24.10 -10.81 -5.63
CA TYR A 138 -24.49 -9.40 -5.84
C TYR A 138 -24.70 -9.09 -7.33
N ILE A 139 -23.80 -9.53 -8.22
CA ILE A 139 -23.94 -9.37 -9.67
C ILE A 139 -25.26 -9.98 -10.18
N SER A 140 -25.58 -11.18 -9.70
CA SER A 140 -26.81 -11.89 -10.11
C SER A 140 -28.07 -11.17 -9.66
N GLU A 141 -28.11 -10.71 -8.42
CA GLU A 141 -29.25 -9.99 -7.84
C GLU A 141 -29.50 -8.63 -8.53
N HIS A 142 -28.43 -7.96 -8.99
CA HIS A 142 -28.49 -6.62 -9.56
C HIS A 142 -28.24 -6.57 -11.07
N ARG A 143 -28.36 -7.70 -11.78
CA ARG A 143 -27.98 -7.84 -13.22
C ARG A 143 -28.58 -6.77 -14.13
N SER A 144 -29.82 -6.34 -13.87
CA SER A 144 -30.50 -5.32 -14.67
C SER A 144 -30.04 -3.87 -14.40
N GLN A 145 -29.32 -3.64 -13.31
CA GLN A 145 -28.87 -2.32 -12.84
C GLN A 145 -27.41 -2.04 -13.12
N ILE A 146 -26.62 -3.08 -13.41
CA ILE A 146 -25.19 -2.98 -13.59
C ILE A 146 -24.79 -3.04 -15.08
N PRO A 147 -23.65 -2.45 -15.47
CA PRO A 147 -23.16 -2.47 -16.84
C PRO A 147 -23.04 -3.88 -17.43
N ALA A 148 -23.41 -4.01 -18.71
CA ALA A 148 -23.40 -5.30 -19.40
C ALA A 148 -22.00 -5.95 -19.54
N TRP A 149 -20.92 -5.13 -19.43
CA TRP A 149 -19.55 -5.62 -19.52
C TRP A 149 -19.08 -6.33 -18.23
N ILE A 150 -19.82 -6.24 -17.14
CA ILE A 150 -19.48 -6.91 -15.88
C ILE A 150 -19.81 -8.39 -16.01
N ASP A 151 -18.80 -9.25 -15.89
CA ASP A 151 -18.91 -10.70 -15.88
C ASP A 151 -18.80 -11.24 -14.44
N SER A 152 -19.14 -12.51 -14.23
CA SER A 152 -18.78 -13.21 -12.98
C SER A 152 -17.29 -13.43 -12.89
N ILE A 153 -16.78 -13.55 -11.63
CA ILE A 153 -15.38 -13.82 -11.33
C ILE A 153 -15.19 -15.23 -10.76
N VAL A 154 -13.95 -15.71 -10.82
CA VAL A 154 -13.51 -16.97 -10.24
C VAL A 154 -12.36 -16.74 -9.24
N PRO A 155 -12.06 -17.69 -8.33
CA PRO A 155 -10.97 -17.54 -7.35
C PRO A 155 -9.63 -17.15 -7.97
N GLU A 156 -9.35 -17.68 -9.16
CA GLU A 156 -8.12 -17.41 -9.90
C GLU A 156 -8.02 -15.95 -10.40
N ASP A 157 -9.12 -15.19 -10.46
CA ASP A 157 -9.09 -13.76 -10.78
C ASP A 157 -8.56 -12.96 -9.60
N ILE A 158 -8.93 -13.36 -8.38
CA ILE A 158 -8.48 -12.73 -7.14
C ILE A 158 -6.98 -12.98 -6.93
N GLU A 159 -6.53 -14.23 -7.07
CA GLU A 159 -5.10 -14.55 -7.01
C GLU A 159 -4.30 -13.85 -8.12
N ALA A 160 -4.85 -13.75 -9.33
CA ALA A 160 -4.23 -13.03 -10.43
C ALA A 160 -4.10 -11.54 -10.14
N LEU A 161 -5.07 -10.94 -9.45
CA LEU A 161 -5.00 -9.55 -8.99
C LEU A 161 -3.84 -9.35 -8.01
N GLN A 162 -3.74 -10.19 -6.98
CA GLN A 162 -2.63 -10.15 -6.02
C GLN A 162 -1.28 -10.31 -6.71
N ARG A 163 -1.17 -11.30 -7.59
CA ARG A 163 0.03 -11.57 -8.37
C ARG A 163 0.40 -10.40 -9.28
N SER A 164 -0.57 -9.82 -9.98
CA SER A 164 -0.38 -8.63 -10.82
C SER A 164 0.21 -7.47 -10.03
N ASP A 165 -0.26 -7.25 -8.81
CA ASP A 165 0.24 -6.18 -7.95
C ASP A 165 1.72 -6.36 -7.64
N TYR A 166 2.13 -7.55 -7.19
CA TYR A 166 3.53 -7.82 -6.88
C TYR A 166 4.44 -7.81 -8.10
N LEU A 167 4.03 -8.41 -9.20
CA LEU A 167 4.89 -8.52 -10.38
C LEU A 167 4.99 -7.20 -11.15
N ARG A 168 3.87 -6.53 -11.39
CA ARG A 168 3.83 -5.31 -12.20
C ARG A 168 4.28 -4.09 -11.44
N PHE A 169 3.60 -3.79 -10.32
CA PHE A 169 3.82 -2.55 -9.60
C PHE A 169 5.16 -2.48 -8.91
N TYR A 170 5.59 -3.60 -8.34
CA TYR A 170 6.74 -3.58 -7.48
C TYR A 170 7.98 -4.08 -8.18
N SER A 171 7.87 -5.19 -8.93
CA SER A 171 9.05 -5.85 -9.44
C SER A 171 9.41 -5.44 -10.86
N ALA A 172 8.45 -5.48 -11.80
CA ALA A 172 8.70 -5.07 -13.19
C ALA A 172 8.99 -3.58 -13.29
N HIS A 173 8.32 -2.75 -12.49
CA HIS A 173 8.59 -1.32 -12.45
C HIS A 173 10.03 -1.01 -12.05
N ASP A 174 10.53 -1.59 -10.95
CA ASP A 174 11.91 -1.38 -10.49
C ASP A 174 12.92 -1.85 -11.56
N ALA A 175 12.63 -2.97 -12.24
CA ALA A 175 13.45 -3.43 -13.35
C ALA A 175 13.48 -2.44 -14.52
N LEU A 176 12.32 -1.92 -14.92
CA LEU A 176 12.20 -1.00 -16.05
C LEU A 176 12.88 0.36 -15.78
N GLN A 177 12.92 0.82 -14.54
CA GLN A 177 13.69 2.02 -14.17
C GLN A 177 15.19 1.87 -14.46
N LYS A 178 15.75 0.65 -14.35
CA LYS A 178 17.17 0.39 -14.67
C LYS A 178 17.49 0.57 -16.16
N ILE A 179 16.50 0.40 -17.07
CA ILE A 179 16.65 0.60 -18.52
C ILE A 179 16.54 2.08 -18.87
N ARG A 180 15.58 2.80 -18.27
CA ARG A 180 15.18 4.18 -18.65
C ARG A 180 15.58 5.19 -17.58
N ARG A 181 16.86 5.43 -17.39
CA ARG A 181 17.46 6.27 -16.32
C ARG A 181 16.95 7.70 -16.15
N GLN A 182 16.19 8.31 -17.07
CA GLN A 182 15.91 9.74 -17.04
C GLN A 182 14.44 10.15 -17.16
N ALA A 183 13.49 9.26 -17.40
CA ALA A 183 12.13 9.64 -17.80
C ALA A 183 11.03 9.34 -16.77
N TYR A 184 11.34 8.75 -15.62
CA TYR A 184 10.30 8.27 -14.71
C TYR A 184 10.28 9.05 -13.40
N LYS A 185 9.38 10.02 -13.31
CA LYS A 185 8.85 10.48 -12.02
C LYS A 185 7.73 9.53 -11.64
N PHE A 186 8.02 8.67 -10.69
CA PHE A 186 7.01 7.88 -10.01
C PHE A 186 6.01 8.82 -9.33
N PRO A 187 4.69 8.54 -9.34
CA PRO A 187 3.82 9.13 -8.34
C PRO A 187 4.46 8.95 -6.98
N GLN A 188 4.48 9.99 -6.17
CA GLN A 188 5.10 9.91 -4.84
C GLN A 188 4.17 9.10 -3.93
N PHE A 189 4.07 7.79 -4.17
CA PHE A 189 3.48 6.88 -3.19
C PHE A 189 4.30 6.96 -1.92
N GLY A 190 3.63 7.11 -0.85
CA GLY A 190 4.24 7.16 0.46
C GLY A 190 3.36 6.46 1.48
N SER A 191 3.84 6.46 2.68
CA SER A 191 3.09 6.03 3.85
C SER A 191 3.86 6.49 5.08
N ASN A 192 3.18 6.59 6.20
CA ASN A 192 3.83 6.76 7.49
C ASN A 192 3.38 5.62 8.41
N GLN A 193 4.30 5.14 9.22
CA GLN A 193 3.97 4.27 10.36
C GLN A 193 4.93 4.52 11.50
N TRP A 194 4.43 4.45 12.72
CA TRP A 194 5.24 4.41 13.92
C TRP A 194 4.50 3.74 15.08
N ALA A 195 5.28 3.19 16.01
CA ALA A 195 4.74 2.68 17.27
C ALA A 195 5.66 3.07 18.43
N ILE A 196 5.07 3.28 19.60
CA ILE A 196 5.78 3.52 20.85
C ILE A 196 5.57 2.35 21.81
N SER A 197 6.64 1.99 22.52
CA SER A 197 6.62 0.94 23.56
C SER A 197 5.82 1.40 24.81
N PRO A 198 5.37 0.47 25.65
CA PRO A 198 4.61 0.79 26.88
C PRO A 198 5.28 1.81 27.78
N PHE A 199 6.63 1.77 27.92
CA PHE A 199 7.35 2.69 28.81
C PHE A 199 7.41 4.14 28.24
N ARG A 200 7.13 4.33 26.95
CA ARG A 200 7.01 5.63 26.28
C ARG A 200 5.57 6.14 26.22
N SER A 201 4.60 5.31 26.58
CA SER A 201 3.19 5.69 26.64
C SER A 201 2.80 6.18 28.03
N ALA A 202 1.94 7.19 28.08
CA ALA A 202 1.38 7.71 29.33
C ALA A 202 0.44 6.72 30.00
N THR A 203 -0.21 5.85 29.23
CA THR A 203 -1.12 4.80 29.70
C THR A 203 -0.42 3.47 30.00
N GLY A 204 0.85 3.32 29.58
CA GLY A 204 1.57 2.06 29.69
C GLY A 204 1.18 1.02 28.64
N HIS A 205 0.47 1.42 27.58
CA HIS A 205 0.09 0.58 26.45
C HIS A 205 0.84 0.99 25.18
N VAL A 206 1.11 0.07 24.27
CA VAL A 206 1.63 0.39 22.94
C VAL A 206 0.61 1.25 22.20
N ILE A 207 1.08 2.28 21.51
CA ILE A 207 0.26 3.04 20.56
C ILE A 207 0.91 2.89 19.18
N HIS A 208 0.13 2.39 18.22
CA HIS A 208 0.52 2.12 16.84
C HIS A 208 -0.23 3.09 15.92
N VAL A 209 0.49 3.73 15.01
CA VAL A 209 -0.05 4.67 14.03
C VAL A 209 0.36 4.25 12.64
N GLU A 210 -0.58 4.30 11.72
CA GLU A 210 -0.40 4.02 10.29
C GLU A 210 -1.12 5.11 9.47
N SER A 211 -0.52 5.51 8.36
CA SER A 211 -1.22 6.23 7.30
C SER A 211 -0.66 5.86 5.92
N THR A 212 -1.50 5.28 5.06
CA THR A 212 -1.17 5.07 3.65
C THR A 212 -1.30 6.39 2.89
N HIS A 213 -0.36 6.66 1.95
CA HIS A 213 -0.45 7.82 1.06
C HIS A 213 -0.61 7.32 -0.37
N MET A 214 -1.82 7.44 -0.90
CA MET A 214 -2.21 6.86 -2.18
C MET A 214 -3.21 7.76 -2.91
N PRO A 215 -3.26 7.71 -4.25
CA PRO A 215 -4.33 8.34 -5.00
C PRO A 215 -5.72 7.84 -4.57
N TRP A 216 -6.67 8.77 -4.52
CA TRP A 216 -8.07 8.47 -4.15
C TRP A 216 -8.90 8.03 -5.33
N ASP A 217 -8.28 7.45 -6.32
CA ASP A 217 -8.92 6.90 -7.49
C ASP A 217 -8.38 5.52 -7.84
N ASN A 218 -9.12 4.78 -8.65
CA ASN A 218 -8.72 3.48 -9.19
C ASN A 218 -8.39 2.44 -8.12
N ARG A 219 -7.31 1.67 -8.37
CA ARG A 219 -6.92 0.47 -7.64
C ARG A 219 -6.29 0.73 -6.27
N PHE A 220 -5.92 1.99 -5.97
CA PHE A 220 -5.23 2.33 -4.73
C PHE A 220 -6.17 2.79 -3.62
N GLN A 221 -7.46 2.91 -3.92
CA GLN A 221 -8.43 3.15 -2.87
C GLN A 221 -8.55 1.94 -1.97
N ASN A 222 -8.62 2.23 -0.68
CA ASN A 222 -8.82 1.25 0.35
C ASN A 222 -10.30 1.05 0.64
N TYR A 223 -10.63 -0.10 1.17
CA TYR A 223 -11.93 -0.46 1.71
C TYR A 223 -11.75 -0.93 3.15
N GLU A 224 -12.39 -0.27 4.09
CA GLU A 224 -12.31 -0.63 5.51
C GLU A 224 -13.39 -1.65 5.86
N ALA A 225 -13.04 -2.69 6.62
CA ALA A 225 -14.00 -3.72 7.00
C ALA A 225 -13.61 -4.44 8.28
N HIS A 226 -14.55 -5.18 8.86
CA HIS A 226 -14.38 -6.01 10.03
C HIS A 226 -14.94 -7.43 9.80
N LEU A 227 -14.10 -8.45 9.91
CA LEU A 227 -14.43 -9.85 9.66
C LEU A 227 -14.47 -10.61 10.98
N ILE A 228 -15.60 -11.24 11.30
CA ILE A 228 -15.84 -11.86 12.59
C ILE A 228 -16.38 -13.30 12.44
N VAL A 229 -15.58 -14.27 12.87
CA VAL A 229 -16.02 -15.62 13.18
C VAL A 229 -15.74 -15.85 14.68
N PRO A 230 -16.75 -15.87 15.55
CA PRO A 230 -16.53 -15.87 16.99
C PRO A 230 -15.62 -17.00 17.48
N GLY A 231 -14.44 -16.64 17.98
CA GLY A 231 -13.43 -17.56 18.48
C GLY A 231 -12.41 -18.06 17.47
N VAL A 232 -12.61 -17.78 16.21
CA VAL A 232 -11.73 -18.20 15.11
C VAL A 232 -11.05 -16.98 14.47
N LEU A 233 -11.84 -15.99 14.08
CA LEU A 233 -11.37 -14.78 13.39
C LEU A 233 -12.07 -13.55 14.00
N ASN A 234 -11.31 -12.50 14.29
CA ASN A 234 -11.81 -11.18 14.67
C ASN A 234 -10.77 -10.18 14.20
N VAL A 235 -10.92 -9.67 12.98
CA VAL A 235 -9.90 -8.87 12.31
C VAL A 235 -10.55 -7.70 11.58
N GLY A 236 -10.04 -6.50 11.83
CA GLY A 236 -10.40 -5.27 11.14
C GLY A 236 -9.21 -4.68 10.40
N GLY A 237 -9.46 -3.83 9.43
CA GLY A 237 -8.42 -3.18 8.65
C GLY A 237 -8.86 -2.80 7.26
N ILE A 238 -7.89 -2.51 6.40
CA ILE A 238 -8.10 -2.08 5.02
C ILE A 238 -7.57 -3.08 4.00
N SER A 239 -8.32 -3.26 2.94
CA SER A 239 -7.87 -3.95 1.73
C SER A 239 -8.03 -3.05 0.51
N TRP A 240 -7.35 -3.37 -0.57
CA TRP A 240 -7.68 -2.81 -1.88
C TRP A 240 -8.93 -3.49 -2.45
N PHE A 241 -9.69 -2.77 -3.28
CA PHE A 241 -10.87 -3.35 -3.92
C PHE A 241 -10.56 -4.62 -4.70
N GLY A 242 -11.35 -5.63 -4.50
CA GLY A 242 -11.19 -6.95 -5.11
C GLY A 242 -10.23 -7.87 -4.34
N SER A 243 -9.56 -7.39 -3.29
CA SER A 243 -8.76 -8.21 -2.38
C SER A 243 -9.54 -8.56 -1.13
N PRO A 244 -9.56 -9.82 -0.70
CA PRO A 244 -10.19 -10.22 0.56
C PRO A 244 -9.27 -10.09 1.78
N PHE A 245 -8.04 -9.57 1.64
CA PHE A 245 -7.04 -9.58 2.70
C PHE A 245 -6.58 -8.17 3.06
N PHE A 246 -6.42 -7.92 4.36
CA PHE A 246 -6.00 -6.63 4.89
C PHE A 246 -4.49 -6.45 4.82
N LEU A 247 -4.05 -5.38 4.14
CA LEU A 247 -2.66 -4.96 4.10
C LEU A 247 -2.24 -4.35 5.44
N ASP A 248 -3.08 -3.47 5.96
CA ASP A 248 -2.95 -2.84 7.27
C ASP A 248 -4.16 -3.23 8.11
N GLY A 249 -3.95 -3.56 9.38
CA GLY A 249 -5.04 -4.02 10.20
C GLY A 249 -4.66 -4.42 11.61
N PHE A 250 -5.64 -4.95 12.29
CA PHE A 250 -5.54 -5.38 13.69
C PHE A 250 -6.48 -6.57 13.94
N ASN A 251 -6.12 -7.36 14.91
CA ASN A 251 -6.99 -8.42 15.47
C ASN A 251 -6.99 -8.36 16.99
N ASP A 252 -7.57 -9.36 17.65
CA ASP A 252 -7.61 -9.42 19.12
C ASP A 252 -6.22 -9.36 19.80
N ARG A 253 -5.12 -9.57 19.07
CA ARG A 253 -3.79 -9.83 19.62
C ARG A 253 -2.69 -8.91 19.11
N ILE A 254 -2.73 -8.60 17.85
CA ILE A 254 -1.70 -7.81 17.17
C ILE A 254 -2.32 -6.72 16.33
N THR A 255 -1.54 -5.68 16.10
CA THR A 255 -1.78 -4.66 15.08
C THR A 255 -0.60 -4.67 14.12
N TRP A 256 -0.85 -4.50 12.82
CA TRP A 256 0.20 -4.41 11.82
C TRP A 256 -0.09 -3.32 10.79
N SER A 257 0.97 -2.78 10.24
CA SER A 257 0.93 -1.82 9.15
C SER A 257 2.08 -2.03 8.17
N ALA A 258 1.90 -1.54 6.96
CA ALA A 258 2.86 -1.66 5.88
C ALA A 258 3.19 -0.28 5.29
N THR A 259 4.48 -0.01 5.06
CA THR A 259 4.89 1.12 4.25
C THR A 259 5.67 0.68 3.03
N TRP A 260 5.63 1.49 1.98
CA TRP A 260 6.40 1.23 0.77
C TRP A 260 7.89 1.15 1.09
N ASN A 261 8.51 0.04 0.69
CA ASN A 261 9.96 -0.14 0.70
C ASN A 261 10.51 -0.23 -0.73
N ARG A 262 11.83 -0.12 -0.86
CA ARG A 262 12.51 -0.15 -2.17
C ARG A 262 13.69 -1.14 -2.17
N PRO A 263 13.44 -2.44 -1.89
CA PRO A 263 14.48 -3.44 -2.03
C PRO A 263 14.79 -3.68 -3.51
N ASN A 264 16.05 -3.96 -3.83
CA ASN A 264 16.43 -4.40 -5.16
C ASN A 264 16.10 -5.88 -5.33
N ILE A 265 14.87 -6.20 -5.73
CA ILE A 265 14.37 -7.58 -5.86
C ILE A 265 14.29 -8.09 -7.29
N SER A 266 14.49 -7.23 -8.29
CA SER A 266 14.37 -7.58 -9.71
C SER A 266 15.58 -7.11 -10.51
N ASP A 267 15.95 -7.80 -11.57
CA ASP A 267 17.09 -7.44 -12.42
C ASP A 267 16.75 -7.42 -13.89
N VAL A 268 17.57 -6.68 -14.64
CA VAL A 268 17.50 -6.58 -16.09
C VAL A 268 18.73 -7.26 -16.69
N TYR A 269 18.48 -8.08 -17.71
CA TYR A 269 19.53 -8.75 -18.44
C TYR A 269 19.61 -8.20 -19.86
N ILE A 270 20.84 -7.93 -20.33
CA ILE A 270 21.11 -7.59 -21.73
C ILE A 270 21.32 -8.90 -22.47
N GLU A 271 20.40 -9.24 -23.34
CA GLU A 271 20.48 -10.43 -24.20
C GLU A 271 21.17 -10.09 -25.51
N LYS A 272 22.16 -10.85 -25.92
CA LYS A 272 22.78 -10.75 -27.27
C LYS A 272 21.90 -11.51 -28.26
N ILE A 273 21.35 -10.83 -29.25
CA ILE A 273 20.49 -11.39 -30.27
C ILE A 273 21.32 -11.80 -31.49
N ASN A 274 21.03 -12.96 -32.05
CA ASN A 274 21.72 -13.48 -33.24
C ASN A 274 21.45 -12.57 -34.46
N PRO A 275 22.50 -11.92 -35.02
CA PRO A 275 22.30 -11.07 -36.19
C PRO A 275 21.72 -11.82 -37.44
N GLY A 276 22.03 -13.11 -37.54
CA GLY A 276 21.53 -13.97 -38.66
C GLY A 276 20.15 -14.55 -38.39
N SER A 277 19.70 -14.55 -37.12
CA SER A 277 18.38 -15.06 -36.73
C SER A 277 17.87 -14.33 -35.51
N ARG A 278 17.05 -13.27 -35.69
CA ARG A 278 16.53 -12.43 -34.62
C ARG A 278 15.68 -13.17 -33.55
N MET A 279 15.42 -14.45 -33.79
CA MET A 279 14.66 -15.31 -32.86
C MET A 279 15.56 -16.22 -32.02
N GLN A 280 16.84 -15.88 -31.90
CA GLN A 280 17.80 -16.58 -31.04
C GLN A 280 18.60 -15.57 -30.19
N TYR A 281 18.90 -15.95 -28.95
CA TYR A 281 19.78 -15.24 -28.05
C TYR A 281 20.97 -16.10 -27.63
N LEU A 282 22.10 -15.46 -27.33
CA LEU A 282 23.33 -16.13 -26.90
C LEU A 282 23.28 -16.44 -25.41
N PHE A 283 23.66 -17.68 -25.03
CA PHE A 283 23.89 -18.05 -23.64
C PHE A 283 25.03 -19.08 -23.54
N ASP A 284 26.08 -18.80 -22.77
CA ASP A 284 27.28 -19.65 -22.61
C ASP A 284 27.82 -20.21 -23.93
N GLY A 285 27.97 -19.33 -24.91
CA GLY A 285 28.50 -19.68 -26.24
C GLY A 285 27.51 -20.36 -27.19
N THR A 286 26.27 -20.61 -26.77
CA THR A 286 25.25 -21.32 -27.55
C THR A 286 24.08 -20.39 -27.92
N TRP A 287 23.64 -20.44 -29.18
CA TRP A 287 22.43 -19.73 -29.63
C TRP A 287 21.17 -20.52 -29.27
N ASN A 288 20.35 -19.95 -28.36
CA ASN A 288 19.12 -20.55 -27.90
C ASN A 288 17.89 -19.84 -28.52
N PRO A 289 16.79 -20.58 -28.77
CA PRO A 289 15.59 -19.99 -29.33
C PRO A 289 14.91 -19.05 -28.32
N ILE A 290 14.42 -17.90 -28.79
CA ILE A 290 13.49 -17.05 -28.06
C ILE A 290 12.14 -17.73 -28.06
N ARG A 291 11.54 -17.96 -26.88
CA ARG A 291 10.17 -18.47 -26.77
C ARG A 291 9.19 -17.37 -27.18
N VAL A 292 8.29 -17.67 -28.09
CA VAL A 292 7.26 -16.74 -28.57
C VAL A 292 5.90 -17.30 -28.28
N GLU A 293 5.08 -16.52 -27.61
CA GLU A 293 3.65 -16.79 -27.44
C GLU A 293 2.85 -15.73 -28.22
N ARG A 294 1.65 -16.06 -28.66
CA ARG A 294 0.77 -15.14 -29.39
C ARG A 294 -0.46 -14.88 -28.56
N GLU A 295 -0.56 -13.64 -28.04
CA GLU A 295 -1.65 -13.18 -27.21
C GLU A 295 -2.70 -12.46 -28.06
N THR A 296 -3.98 -12.84 -27.92
CA THR A 296 -5.09 -12.19 -28.62
C THR A 296 -5.86 -11.31 -27.64
N PHE A 297 -5.91 -10.05 -27.96
CA PHE A 297 -6.61 -9.00 -27.21
C PHE A 297 -7.93 -8.67 -27.91
N ARG A 298 -8.98 -8.47 -27.12
CA ARG A 298 -10.24 -7.92 -27.60
C ARG A 298 -10.27 -6.43 -27.23
N VAL A 299 -10.49 -5.59 -28.22
CA VAL A 299 -10.40 -4.13 -28.08
C VAL A 299 -11.72 -3.49 -28.51
N LYS A 300 -12.33 -2.71 -27.60
CA LYS A 300 -13.53 -1.93 -27.90
C LYS A 300 -13.17 -0.80 -28.85
N THR A 301 -13.93 -0.67 -29.94
CA THR A 301 -13.82 0.43 -30.91
C THR A 301 -15.21 1.03 -31.16
N ALA A 302 -15.27 2.13 -31.91
CA ALA A 302 -16.55 2.73 -32.34
C ALA A 302 -17.36 1.78 -33.23
N ALA A 303 -16.69 0.88 -33.97
CA ALA A 303 -17.32 -0.08 -34.88
C ALA A 303 -17.68 -1.42 -34.19
N GLY A 304 -17.39 -1.59 -32.90
CA GLY A 304 -17.60 -2.81 -32.15
C GLY A 304 -16.32 -3.39 -31.57
N MET A 305 -16.28 -4.71 -31.38
CA MET A 305 -15.15 -5.41 -30.75
C MET A 305 -14.16 -5.92 -31.80
N GLU A 306 -12.95 -5.40 -31.81
CA GLU A 306 -11.82 -5.84 -32.65
C GLU A 306 -10.96 -6.88 -31.94
N LYS A 307 -10.32 -7.78 -32.70
CA LYS A 307 -9.30 -8.72 -32.21
C LYS A 307 -7.94 -8.32 -32.73
N ILE A 308 -6.98 -8.12 -31.81
CA ILE A 308 -5.59 -7.79 -32.13
C ILE A 308 -4.70 -8.91 -31.55
N THR A 309 -3.89 -9.56 -32.39
CA THR A 309 -2.96 -10.61 -31.94
C THR A 309 -1.54 -10.06 -31.98
N LEU A 310 -0.88 -10.07 -30.82
CA LEU A 310 0.48 -9.57 -30.64
C LEU A 310 1.40 -10.70 -30.11
N PRO A 311 2.66 -10.74 -30.53
CA PRO A 311 3.63 -11.68 -29.96
C PRO A 311 4.15 -11.14 -28.63
N VAL A 312 4.40 -12.06 -27.68
CA VAL A 312 5.16 -11.83 -26.44
C VAL A 312 6.38 -12.75 -26.45
N TYR A 313 7.50 -12.30 -25.92
CA TYR A 313 8.80 -12.92 -26.08
C TYR A 313 9.46 -13.20 -24.75
N TYR A 314 10.15 -14.35 -24.64
CA TYR A 314 10.82 -14.76 -23.41
C TYR A 314 12.20 -15.37 -23.70
N THR A 315 13.14 -15.03 -22.81
CA THR A 315 14.41 -15.75 -22.68
C THR A 315 14.38 -16.62 -21.40
N ARG A 316 15.47 -17.26 -21.07
CA ARG A 316 15.63 -17.97 -19.79
C ARG A 316 15.55 -17.07 -18.57
N HIS A 317 15.82 -15.77 -18.72
CA HIS A 317 15.77 -14.80 -17.62
C HIS A 317 14.36 -14.27 -17.37
N GLY A 318 13.47 -14.37 -18.35
CA GLY A 318 12.09 -13.94 -18.24
C GLY A 318 11.60 -13.19 -19.48
N PRO A 319 10.54 -12.39 -19.36
CA PRO A 319 9.97 -11.66 -20.48
C PRO A 319 10.94 -10.61 -21.05
N ILE A 320 11.00 -10.53 -22.39
CA ILE A 320 11.69 -9.47 -23.11
C ILE A 320 10.78 -8.25 -23.12
N VAL A 321 11.28 -7.14 -22.61
CA VAL A 321 10.56 -5.88 -22.49
C VAL A 321 10.97 -4.85 -23.55
N GLU A 322 12.14 -5.00 -24.15
CA GLU A 322 12.65 -4.10 -25.18
C GLU A 322 13.61 -4.83 -26.13
N PHE A 323 13.54 -4.49 -27.44
CA PHE A 323 14.52 -4.86 -28.44
C PHE A 323 15.24 -3.63 -28.95
N ASP A 324 16.57 -3.65 -28.95
CA ASP A 324 17.38 -2.65 -29.64
C ASP A 324 17.96 -3.24 -30.94
N PRO A 325 17.35 -2.94 -32.09
CA PRO A 325 17.80 -3.47 -33.36
C PRO A 325 19.14 -2.88 -33.84
N LYS A 326 19.58 -1.74 -33.25
CA LYS A 326 20.85 -1.09 -33.64
C LYS A 326 22.05 -1.82 -33.07
N THR A 327 21.91 -2.36 -31.87
CA THR A 327 22.97 -3.08 -31.15
C THR A 327 22.81 -4.60 -31.24
N ASN A 328 21.73 -5.12 -31.84
CA ASN A 328 21.34 -6.53 -31.80
C ASN A 328 21.27 -7.04 -30.37
N THR A 329 20.63 -6.27 -29.49
CA THR A 329 20.38 -6.65 -28.11
C THR A 329 18.89 -6.60 -27.77
N ALA A 330 18.53 -7.28 -26.70
CA ALA A 330 17.22 -7.15 -26.08
C ALA A 330 17.41 -7.02 -24.54
N TYR A 331 16.39 -6.50 -23.89
CA TYR A 331 16.35 -6.43 -22.44
C TYR A 331 15.26 -7.39 -21.94
N SER A 332 15.66 -8.36 -21.11
CA SER A 332 14.73 -9.22 -20.39
C SER A 332 14.74 -8.87 -18.90
N ILE A 333 13.63 -9.12 -18.21
CA ILE A 333 13.50 -8.84 -16.78
C ILE A 333 13.34 -10.14 -15.99
N LYS A 334 14.08 -10.27 -14.90
CA LYS A 334 13.97 -11.36 -13.93
C LYS A 334 13.31 -10.87 -12.67
N LEU A 335 12.21 -11.50 -12.31
CA LEU A 335 11.37 -11.12 -11.17
C LEU A 335 11.41 -12.22 -10.10
N PRO A 336 11.36 -11.87 -8.80
CA PRO A 336 11.29 -12.87 -7.76
C PRO A 336 9.95 -13.61 -7.83
N ASN A 337 10.01 -14.91 -7.62
CA ASN A 337 8.82 -15.78 -7.59
C ASN A 337 7.89 -15.60 -8.81
N ALA A 338 8.46 -15.37 -10.00
CA ALA A 338 7.74 -14.96 -11.22
C ALA A 338 6.59 -15.90 -11.62
N HIS A 339 6.63 -17.18 -11.25
CA HIS A 339 5.59 -18.18 -11.54
C HIS A 339 4.83 -18.63 -10.26
N GLY A 340 5.03 -17.97 -9.13
CA GLY A 340 4.33 -18.26 -7.88
C GLY A 340 2.84 -17.93 -7.95
N VAL A 341 2.02 -18.71 -7.25
CA VAL A 341 0.56 -18.60 -7.23
C VAL A 341 -0.02 -18.67 -5.81
N ASN A 342 0.75 -18.26 -4.80
CA ASN A 342 0.37 -18.27 -3.38
C ASN A 342 0.52 -16.90 -2.71
N TYR A 343 0.36 -15.80 -3.45
CA TYR A 343 0.42 -14.45 -2.90
C TYR A 343 -0.71 -14.19 -1.91
N SER A 344 -1.94 -14.61 -2.26
CA SER A 344 -3.09 -14.57 -1.36
C SER A 344 -2.87 -15.39 -0.09
N THR A 345 -2.19 -16.53 -0.19
CA THR A 345 -1.86 -17.37 0.98
C THR A 345 -0.95 -16.62 1.97
N GLY A 346 0.03 -15.85 1.46
CA GLY A 346 0.89 -15.03 2.30
C GLY A 346 0.09 -14.05 3.16
N MET A 347 -0.82 -13.30 2.54
CA MET A 347 -1.67 -12.32 3.22
C MET A 347 -2.70 -12.97 4.16
N TYR A 348 -3.32 -14.07 3.74
CA TYR A 348 -4.28 -14.80 4.56
C TYR A 348 -3.68 -15.33 5.86
N VAL A 349 -2.48 -15.91 5.78
CA VAL A 349 -1.78 -16.42 6.97
C VAL A 349 -1.32 -15.27 7.87
N LEU A 350 -0.85 -14.16 7.28
CA LEU A 350 -0.39 -12.98 8.02
C LEU A 350 -1.53 -12.36 8.85
N MET A 351 -2.70 -12.10 8.26
CA MET A 351 -3.83 -11.49 8.96
C MET A 351 -4.42 -12.36 10.07
N LYS A 352 -4.15 -13.67 10.05
CA LYS A 352 -4.56 -14.64 11.07
C LYS A 352 -3.54 -14.81 12.19
N ALA A 353 -2.36 -14.21 12.08
CA ALA A 353 -1.32 -14.29 13.11
C ALA A 353 -1.84 -13.73 14.46
N ARG A 354 -1.57 -14.45 15.54
CA ARG A 354 -2.05 -14.12 16.89
C ARG A 354 -0.93 -13.76 17.84
N SER A 355 0.28 -13.63 17.32
CA SER A 355 1.47 -13.18 18.04
C SER A 355 2.49 -12.63 17.05
N LEU A 356 3.45 -11.84 17.52
CA LEU A 356 4.56 -11.38 16.69
C LEU A 356 5.39 -12.55 16.14
N SER A 357 5.49 -13.66 16.88
CA SER A 357 6.18 -14.87 16.40
C SER A 357 5.44 -15.51 15.21
N GLU A 358 4.11 -15.62 15.27
CA GLU A 358 3.31 -16.13 14.15
C GLU A 358 3.35 -15.17 12.96
N PHE A 359 3.36 -13.85 13.20
CA PHE A 359 3.52 -12.83 12.17
C PHE A 359 4.87 -12.97 11.44
N GLN A 360 5.99 -13.12 12.19
CA GLN A 360 7.31 -13.39 11.62
C GLN A 360 7.35 -14.72 10.85
N ALA A 361 6.69 -15.77 11.38
CA ALA A 361 6.59 -17.06 10.70
C ALA A 361 5.82 -16.95 9.38
N ALA A 362 4.76 -16.14 9.31
CA ALA A 362 4.04 -15.87 8.07
C ALA A 362 4.95 -15.19 7.02
N LEU A 363 5.72 -14.18 7.41
CA LEU A 363 6.67 -13.50 6.53
C LEU A 363 7.83 -14.41 6.09
N SER A 364 8.30 -15.31 6.98
CA SER A 364 9.38 -16.25 6.67
C SER A 364 9.03 -17.27 5.57
N ARG A 365 7.76 -17.43 5.23
CA ARG A 365 7.31 -18.22 4.07
C ARG A 365 7.68 -17.57 2.73
N GLN A 366 8.11 -16.30 2.73
CA GLN A 366 8.54 -15.54 1.54
C GLN A 366 7.48 -15.47 0.42
N LEU A 367 6.21 -15.51 0.79
CA LEU A 367 5.08 -15.35 -0.13
C LEU A 367 4.68 -13.88 -0.31
N ILE A 368 5.09 -13.00 0.61
CA ILE A 368 4.94 -11.55 0.55
C ILE A 368 6.30 -10.97 0.15
N LEU A 369 6.40 -10.44 -1.08
CA LEU A 369 7.69 -10.14 -1.70
C LEU A 369 8.39 -8.89 -1.14
N ARG A 370 7.64 -7.96 -0.53
CA ARG A 370 8.17 -6.68 -0.04
C ARG A 370 7.25 -6.03 0.99
N TRP A 371 7.59 -4.92 1.50
CA TRP A 371 7.01 -3.97 2.44
C TRP A 371 7.86 -3.77 3.69
N ASN A 372 7.90 -2.55 4.22
CA ASN A 372 8.30 -2.37 5.60
C ASN A 372 7.10 -2.68 6.47
N PHE A 373 7.13 -3.76 7.22
CA PHE A 373 6.09 -4.05 8.19
C PHE A 373 6.48 -3.53 9.57
N LEU A 374 5.52 -2.89 10.22
CA LEU A 374 5.51 -2.62 11.64
C LEU A 374 4.39 -3.47 12.25
N ALA A 375 4.70 -4.21 13.30
CA ALA A 375 3.71 -4.98 14.03
C ALA A 375 3.86 -4.73 15.53
N SER A 376 2.76 -4.77 16.25
CA SER A 376 2.73 -4.59 17.70
C SER A 376 1.77 -5.54 18.38
N ASP A 377 2.07 -5.86 19.62
CA ASP A 377 1.14 -6.47 20.56
C ASP A 377 1.02 -5.59 21.82
N GLU A 378 0.38 -6.07 22.86
CA GLU A 378 0.18 -5.34 24.11
C GLU A 378 1.49 -4.82 24.73
N ASN A 379 2.62 -5.53 24.53
CA ASN A 379 3.89 -5.27 25.21
C ASN A 379 5.05 -4.96 24.28
N ASN A 380 4.93 -5.27 23.00
CA ASN A 380 6.06 -5.28 22.08
C ASN A 380 5.78 -4.50 20.79
N ILE A 381 6.85 -3.95 20.23
CA ILE A 381 6.88 -3.34 18.89
C ILE A 381 7.95 -4.03 18.05
N PHE A 382 7.61 -4.44 16.84
CA PHE A 382 8.49 -5.13 15.89
C PHE A 382 8.44 -4.45 14.53
N TRP A 383 9.60 -4.27 13.92
CA TRP A 383 9.71 -3.73 12.57
C TRP A 383 10.63 -4.58 11.71
N VAL A 384 10.29 -4.73 10.40
CA VAL A 384 11.11 -5.46 9.44
C VAL A 384 11.04 -4.83 8.05
N HIS A 385 12.19 -4.69 7.40
CA HIS A 385 12.29 -4.43 5.96
C HIS A 385 12.11 -5.74 5.21
N ASN A 386 10.87 -6.20 5.04
CA ASN A 386 10.59 -7.47 4.39
C ASN A 386 10.88 -7.40 2.89
N ALA A 387 11.70 -8.32 2.39
CA ALA A 387 12.03 -8.45 0.99
C ALA A 387 12.43 -9.88 0.64
N VAL A 388 12.04 -10.35 -0.54
CA VAL A 388 12.49 -11.62 -1.11
C VAL A 388 13.59 -11.33 -2.12
N VAL A 389 14.83 -11.40 -1.68
CA VAL A 389 16.02 -11.00 -2.43
C VAL A 389 16.85 -12.22 -2.82
N ALA A 390 17.16 -12.36 -4.10
CA ALA A 390 18.07 -13.41 -4.57
C ALA A 390 19.54 -13.04 -4.27
N ARG A 391 20.37 -14.03 -3.93
CA ARG A 391 21.82 -13.86 -3.91
C ARG A 391 22.31 -13.57 -5.33
N ARG A 392 23.13 -12.55 -5.45
CA ARG A 392 23.72 -12.13 -6.73
C ARG A 392 25.22 -12.36 -6.75
N PRO A 393 25.79 -12.84 -7.86
CA PRO A 393 27.24 -12.91 -8.03
C PRO A 393 27.90 -11.56 -7.86
N GLU A 394 29.11 -11.57 -7.25
CA GLU A 394 29.95 -10.38 -7.08
C GLU A 394 30.56 -9.93 -8.41
N GLY A 395 31.02 -8.68 -8.46
CA GLY A 395 31.72 -8.11 -9.63
C GLY A 395 30.81 -7.46 -10.66
N TYR A 396 29.48 -7.41 -10.43
CA TYR A 396 28.51 -6.75 -11.29
C TYR A 396 27.76 -5.62 -10.56
N ASP A 397 27.46 -4.55 -11.29
CA ASP A 397 26.61 -3.45 -10.80
C ASP A 397 25.12 -3.79 -11.04
N TRP A 398 24.49 -4.38 -10.04
CA TRP A 398 23.08 -4.81 -10.09
C TRP A 398 22.06 -3.67 -10.03
N THR A 399 22.51 -2.40 -9.99
CA THR A 399 21.65 -1.24 -10.22
C THR A 399 21.44 -0.95 -11.71
N LYS A 400 22.14 -1.68 -12.57
CA LYS A 400 22.15 -1.55 -14.03
C LYS A 400 21.79 -2.87 -14.69
N PRO A 401 21.45 -2.87 -15.98
CA PRO A 401 21.36 -4.11 -16.75
C PRO A 401 22.69 -4.88 -16.76
N VAL A 402 22.61 -6.18 -16.49
CA VAL A 402 23.77 -7.10 -16.46
C VAL A 402 23.83 -8.01 -17.68
N PRO A 403 24.99 -8.64 -18.00
CA PRO A 403 25.11 -9.57 -19.12
C PRO A 403 24.15 -10.75 -19.01
N GLY A 404 23.28 -10.96 -20.02
CA GLY A 404 22.38 -12.11 -20.11
C GLY A 404 22.95 -13.31 -20.88
N TRP A 405 24.14 -13.15 -21.47
CA TRP A 405 24.77 -14.19 -22.31
C TRP A 405 25.70 -15.14 -21.57
N THR A 406 25.68 -15.12 -20.25
CA THR A 406 26.55 -15.94 -19.40
C THR A 406 25.87 -16.35 -18.09
N SER A 407 26.13 -17.59 -17.66
CA SER A 407 25.70 -18.11 -16.35
C SER A 407 26.41 -17.44 -15.17
N ALA A 408 27.48 -16.68 -15.39
CA ALA A 408 28.18 -15.93 -14.33
C ALA A 408 27.29 -14.85 -13.66
N THR A 409 26.18 -14.50 -14.27
CA THR A 409 25.17 -13.55 -13.72
C THR A 409 23.88 -14.24 -13.27
N ASP A 410 23.86 -15.57 -13.19
CA ASP A 410 22.68 -16.26 -12.67
C ASP A 410 22.43 -15.95 -11.20
N TRP A 411 21.15 -15.81 -10.83
CA TRP A 411 20.78 -15.70 -9.44
C TRP A 411 21.08 -16.98 -8.67
N GLY A 412 21.63 -16.83 -7.47
CA GLY A 412 21.65 -17.88 -6.45
C GLY A 412 20.31 -18.01 -5.73
N PRO A 413 20.25 -18.79 -4.63
CA PRO A 413 19.05 -18.94 -3.83
C PRO A 413 18.62 -17.61 -3.20
N TYR A 414 17.36 -17.50 -2.79
CA TYR A 414 16.89 -16.36 -2.00
C TYR A 414 17.59 -16.30 -0.63
N LEU A 415 17.81 -15.08 -0.14
CA LEU A 415 18.26 -14.86 1.22
C LEU A 415 17.17 -15.33 2.20
N PRO A 416 17.53 -15.96 3.32
CA PRO A 416 16.55 -16.31 4.33
C PRO A 416 15.92 -15.05 4.96
N PHE A 417 14.70 -15.16 5.43
CA PHE A 417 13.98 -14.04 6.08
C PHE A 417 14.75 -13.41 7.23
N SER A 418 15.53 -14.21 7.98
CA SER A 418 16.39 -13.74 9.07
C SER A 418 17.45 -12.71 8.66
N ASP A 419 17.81 -12.68 7.37
CA ASP A 419 18.80 -11.73 6.85
C ASP A 419 18.17 -10.36 6.55
N ASN A 420 16.85 -10.26 6.52
CA ASN A 420 16.16 -8.98 6.38
C ASN A 420 16.43 -8.07 7.59
N PRO A 421 16.71 -6.77 7.38
CA PRO A 421 16.85 -5.82 8.48
C PRO A 421 15.58 -5.79 9.35
N GLN A 422 15.71 -6.05 10.65
CA GLN A 422 14.58 -6.14 11.57
C GLN A 422 14.97 -5.70 12.98
N LEU A 423 13.98 -5.18 13.73
CA LEU A 423 14.15 -4.68 15.10
C LEU A 423 12.97 -5.11 15.96
N LEU A 424 13.27 -5.54 17.17
CA LEU A 424 12.30 -5.83 18.22
C LEU A 424 12.66 -4.99 19.46
N ASN A 425 11.70 -4.20 19.96
CA ASN A 425 11.82 -3.45 21.20
C ASN A 425 13.13 -2.65 21.35
N PRO A 426 13.44 -1.70 20.45
CA PRO A 426 14.68 -0.95 20.57
C PRO A 426 14.71 -0.11 21.86
N PRO A 427 15.90 0.17 22.42
CA PRO A 427 16.02 0.97 23.66
C PRO A 427 15.45 2.38 23.58
N THR A 428 15.30 2.93 22.38
CA THR A 428 14.66 4.22 22.12
C THR A 428 13.16 4.22 22.46
N GLY A 429 12.54 3.03 22.51
CA GLY A 429 11.14 2.84 22.77
C GLY A 429 10.20 3.30 21.67
N PHE A 430 10.71 3.46 20.44
CA PHE A 430 9.89 3.69 19.27
C PHE A 430 10.49 3.07 18.01
N LEU A 431 9.63 2.73 17.08
CA LEU A 431 9.94 2.33 15.71
C LEU A 431 9.14 3.21 14.75
N GLN A 432 9.71 3.56 13.62
CA GLN A 432 9.04 4.35 12.58
C GLN A 432 9.49 3.95 11.18
N ASN A 433 8.66 4.21 10.20
CA ASN A 433 9.06 4.30 8.81
C ASN A 433 8.15 5.25 8.03
N CYS A 434 8.74 6.27 7.43
CA CYS A 434 8.10 7.18 6.47
C CYS A 434 8.71 6.97 5.09
N ASN A 435 8.85 5.73 4.65
CA ASN A 435 9.55 5.27 3.45
C ASN A 435 11.07 5.53 3.49
N ASN A 436 11.64 5.60 4.67
CA ASN A 436 13.07 5.78 4.89
C ASN A 436 13.83 4.45 4.75
N PRO A 437 15.17 4.51 4.56
CA PRO A 437 16.03 3.32 4.64
C PRO A 437 15.91 2.56 5.96
N PRO A 438 16.19 1.25 5.96
CA PRO A 438 16.03 0.38 7.12
C PRO A 438 16.76 0.85 8.39
N TRP A 439 17.96 1.41 8.26
CA TRP A 439 18.77 1.89 9.40
C TRP A 439 18.18 3.11 10.10
N LEU A 440 17.13 3.71 9.53
CA LEU A 440 16.39 4.83 10.10
C LEU A 440 15.05 4.42 10.71
N ALA A 441 14.81 3.14 10.96
CA ALA A 441 13.61 2.69 11.66
C ALA A 441 13.54 3.18 13.12
N THR A 442 14.68 3.51 13.71
CA THR A 442 14.80 4.22 14.99
C THR A 442 16.18 4.88 15.07
N ARG A 443 16.41 5.75 16.06
CA ARG A 443 17.75 6.32 16.27
C ARG A 443 18.73 5.27 16.74
N ASN A 444 19.95 5.31 16.20
CA ASN A 444 21.03 4.37 16.54
C ASN A 444 20.58 2.91 16.45
N SER A 445 19.87 2.56 15.38
CA SER A 445 19.26 1.25 15.18
C SER A 445 20.27 0.09 15.18
N GLY A 446 21.53 0.36 14.85
CA GLY A 446 22.56 -0.67 14.63
C GLY A 446 22.38 -1.45 13.32
N LEU A 447 21.32 -1.22 12.58
CA LEU A 447 21.10 -1.86 11.28
C LEU A 447 22.06 -1.30 10.24
N LYS A 448 22.53 -2.19 9.38
CA LYS A 448 23.44 -1.85 8.27
C LYS A 448 22.73 -2.15 6.94
N PRO A 449 23.13 -1.49 5.85
CA PRO A 449 22.73 -1.92 4.52
C PRO A 449 23.11 -3.39 4.30
N LEU A 450 22.24 -4.13 3.61
CA LEU A 450 22.50 -5.54 3.27
C LEU A 450 23.64 -5.62 2.25
N GLY A 451 24.80 -6.17 2.65
CA GLY A 451 25.88 -6.64 1.78
C GLY A 451 26.50 -5.61 0.81
N PRO A 452 27.45 -6.05 -0.02
CA PRO A 452 28.14 -5.20 -1.01
C PRO A 452 27.29 -4.88 -2.25
N ALA A 453 26.21 -5.62 -2.50
CA ALA A 453 25.27 -5.29 -3.57
C ALA A 453 24.20 -4.31 -3.06
N PRO A 454 23.72 -3.34 -3.86
CA PRO A 454 22.69 -2.42 -3.43
C PRO A 454 21.36 -3.17 -3.34
N TYR A 455 21.11 -3.80 -2.18
CA TYR A 455 19.80 -4.41 -1.88
C TYR A 455 18.72 -3.37 -1.62
N TYR A 456 19.08 -2.10 -1.67
CA TYR A 456 18.18 -0.97 -1.45
C TYR A 456 18.30 0.04 -2.59
N LEU A 457 17.19 0.30 -3.29
CA LEU A 457 17.12 1.15 -4.49
C LEU A 457 16.63 2.57 -4.22
N GLN A 458 16.72 3.09 -3.01
CA GLN A 458 16.30 4.47 -2.82
C GLN A 458 17.26 5.41 -3.57
N SER A 459 16.70 6.32 -4.38
CA SER A 459 17.42 7.30 -5.21
C SER A 459 18.01 8.49 -4.44
N THR A 460 18.30 8.31 -3.17
CA THR A 460 19.19 9.24 -2.46
C THR A 460 20.59 8.97 -2.96
N SER A 461 21.35 10.01 -3.21
CA SER A 461 22.73 9.89 -3.65
C SER A 461 23.45 8.82 -2.84
N GLU A 462 24.25 7.98 -3.47
CA GLU A 462 25.04 6.89 -2.85
C GLU A 462 25.91 7.36 -1.68
N SER A 463 25.97 8.68 -1.44
CA SER A 463 26.69 9.36 -0.37
C SER A 463 25.88 9.56 0.91
N ASP A 464 24.57 9.28 0.94
CA ASP A 464 23.74 9.60 2.10
C ASP A 464 23.68 8.42 3.08
N GLU A 465 24.79 8.22 3.81
CA GLU A 465 24.84 7.36 5.00
C GLU A 465 24.24 8.09 6.22
N GLY A 466 23.59 7.32 7.10
CA GLY A 466 23.06 7.84 8.36
C GLY A 466 21.79 8.70 8.20
N GLU A 467 21.65 9.71 9.05
CA GLU A 467 20.45 10.58 9.09
C GLU A 467 20.25 11.41 7.82
N ALA A 468 21.26 11.55 6.96
CA ALA A 468 21.17 12.27 5.69
C ALA A 468 20.16 11.63 4.71
N ALA A 469 19.84 10.36 4.89
CA ALA A 469 18.82 9.66 4.10
C ALA A 469 17.37 9.85 4.64
N LEU A 470 17.15 10.65 5.69
CA LEU A 470 15.80 11.01 6.15
C LEU A 470 15.12 11.97 5.18
N ASN A 471 13.91 11.63 4.80
CA ASN A 471 12.99 12.62 4.22
C ASN A 471 12.41 13.52 5.33
N THR A 472 11.70 14.58 4.96
CA THR A 472 11.18 15.56 5.94
C THR A 472 10.16 14.95 6.88
N ARG A 473 9.36 13.98 6.43
CA ARG A 473 8.38 13.26 7.26
C ARG A 473 9.06 12.43 8.35
N GLY A 474 10.03 11.60 7.98
CA GLY A 474 10.80 10.80 8.94
C GLY A 474 11.61 11.65 9.91
N GLU A 475 12.17 12.77 9.45
CA GLU A 475 12.83 13.73 10.33
C GLU A 475 11.86 14.35 11.34
N ARG A 476 10.65 14.71 10.90
CA ARG A 476 9.62 15.25 11.80
C ARG A 476 9.19 14.24 12.86
N VAL A 477 8.99 12.97 12.47
CA VAL A 477 8.71 11.88 13.42
C VAL A 477 9.86 11.71 14.42
N PHE A 478 11.12 11.73 13.95
CA PHE A 478 12.28 11.66 14.84
C PHE A 478 12.35 12.84 15.82
N GLN A 479 12.08 14.06 15.35
CA GLN A 479 12.04 15.23 16.23
C GLN A 479 10.96 15.09 17.31
N ALA A 480 9.77 14.63 16.93
CA ALA A 480 8.64 14.46 17.82
C ALA A 480 8.87 13.33 18.85
N LEU A 481 9.37 12.17 18.39
CA LEU A 481 9.53 10.98 19.23
C LEU A 481 10.86 10.90 19.98
N SER A 482 11.80 11.82 19.73
CA SER A 482 13.08 11.87 20.46
C SER A 482 12.90 12.37 21.91
N GLY A 483 13.85 12.02 22.76
CA GLY A 483 13.82 12.38 24.18
C GLY A 483 13.09 11.33 25.03
N ASN A 484 12.84 11.68 26.30
CA ASN A 484 12.27 10.78 27.31
C ASN A 484 10.79 11.07 27.63
N THR A 485 10.11 11.85 26.81
CA THR A 485 8.69 12.20 27.00
C THR A 485 7.82 10.96 26.87
N LYS A 486 6.85 10.84 27.76
CA LYS A 486 5.74 9.89 27.59
C LYS A 486 4.64 10.54 26.79
N PHE A 487 4.05 9.77 25.89
CA PHE A 487 3.04 10.25 24.96
C PHE A 487 1.65 9.70 25.33
N SER A 488 0.66 10.56 25.30
CA SER A 488 -0.74 10.19 25.36
C SER A 488 -1.26 9.76 23.97
N PHE A 489 -2.44 9.17 23.91
CA PHE A 489 -3.15 8.94 22.65
C PHE A 489 -3.32 10.24 21.85
N ASN A 490 -3.69 11.34 22.52
CA ASN A 490 -3.86 12.64 21.86
C ASN A 490 -2.55 13.19 21.28
N ASP A 491 -1.40 12.94 21.91
CA ASP A 491 -0.11 13.35 21.34
C ASP A 491 0.19 12.57 20.05
N MET A 492 -0.12 11.27 20.02
CA MET A 492 0.05 10.45 18.82
C MET A 492 -0.93 10.87 17.71
N ARG A 493 -2.17 11.18 18.06
CA ARG A 493 -3.14 11.74 17.12
C ARG A 493 -2.66 13.09 16.58
N ALA A 494 -2.17 13.98 17.42
CA ALA A 494 -1.65 15.28 17.00
C ALA A 494 -0.43 15.14 16.07
N LEU A 495 0.42 14.12 16.28
CA LEU A 495 1.53 13.83 15.39
C LEU A 495 1.05 13.23 14.06
N ALA A 496 0.05 12.37 14.07
CA ALA A 496 -0.53 11.82 12.84
C ALA A 496 -1.13 12.92 11.95
N LEU A 497 -1.75 13.92 12.56
CA LEU A 497 -2.37 15.08 11.90
C LEU A 497 -1.39 16.26 11.69
N ASP A 498 -0.08 16.07 11.92
CA ASP A 498 0.89 17.17 11.91
C ASP A 498 1.11 17.72 10.49
N THR A 499 0.88 19.01 10.34
CA THR A 499 1.05 19.78 9.09
C THR A 499 2.31 20.65 9.08
N TYR A 500 3.29 20.38 9.97
CA TYR A 500 4.51 21.19 10.08
C TYR A 500 5.39 21.07 8.82
N VAL A 501 5.77 22.21 8.27
CA VAL A 501 6.52 22.35 7.02
C VAL A 501 8.00 22.57 7.33
N LEU A 502 8.75 21.49 7.55
CA LEU A 502 10.20 21.56 7.85
C LEU A 502 11.02 22.39 6.85
N PRO A 503 10.78 22.34 5.53
CA PRO A 503 11.47 23.21 4.57
C PRO A 503 11.36 24.70 4.87
N ALA A 504 10.30 25.14 5.53
CA ALA A 504 10.10 26.55 5.88
C ALA A 504 11.17 27.07 6.86
N ASP A 505 11.80 26.20 7.65
CA ASP A 505 12.87 26.57 8.58
C ASP A 505 14.14 27.08 7.87
N VAL A 506 14.29 26.78 6.57
CA VAL A 506 15.38 27.27 5.72
C VAL A 506 14.87 28.34 4.76
N ILE A 507 13.68 28.15 4.17
CA ILE A 507 13.17 29.04 3.14
C ILE A 507 12.83 30.43 3.70
N VAL A 508 12.20 30.49 4.89
CA VAL A 508 11.82 31.79 5.47
C VAL A 508 13.06 32.62 5.87
N PRO A 509 14.06 32.09 6.59
CA PRO A 509 15.31 32.82 6.81
C PRO A 509 16.03 33.22 5.50
N LEU A 510 15.97 32.40 4.46
CA LEU A 510 16.53 32.76 3.15
C LEU A 510 15.80 33.97 2.54
N LEU A 511 14.47 34.03 2.62
CA LEU A 511 13.67 35.16 2.16
C LEU A 511 13.97 36.44 3.00
N ASP A 512 14.12 36.30 4.31
CA ASP A 512 14.51 37.42 5.18
C ASP A 512 15.85 38.03 4.75
N ARG A 513 16.85 37.18 4.50
CA ARG A 513 18.15 37.61 3.98
C ARG A 513 18.04 38.24 2.60
N ALA A 514 17.19 37.70 1.74
CA ALA A 514 17.01 38.19 0.37
C ALA A 514 16.43 39.63 0.30
N TYR A 515 15.76 40.08 1.35
CA TYR A 515 15.15 41.42 1.44
C TYR A 515 15.79 42.31 2.52
N SER A 516 16.87 41.89 3.18
CA SER A 516 17.62 42.66 4.17
C SER A 516 18.87 43.32 3.54
N GLY A 517 19.55 44.18 4.31
CA GLY A 517 20.81 44.79 3.91
C GLY A 517 20.71 45.68 2.67
N ILE A 518 21.65 45.59 1.75
CA ILE A 518 21.69 46.39 0.50
C ILE A 518 20.45 46.15 -0.37
N PHE A 519 19.87 44.97 -0.30
CA PHE A 519 18.63 44.67 -1.00
C PHE A 519 17.41 45.38 -0.45
N SER A 520 17.50 45.98 0.77
CA SER A 520 16.44 46.84 1.29
C SER A 520 16.17 48.07 0.45
N LEU A 521 17.13 48.46 -0.34
CA LEU A 521 17.05 49.65 -1.27
C LEU A 521 16.45 49.29 -2.65
N TRP A 522 16.17 47.98 -2.85
CA TRP A 522 15.64 47.49 -4.14
C TRP A 522 14.20 47.95 -4.38
N PRO A 523 13.81 48.35 -5.61
CA PRO A 523 12.44 48.79 -5.89
C PRO A 523 11.35 47.76 -5.52
N ALA A 524 11.62 46.48 -5.63
CA ALA A 524 10.69 45.42 -5.29
C ALA A 524 10.28 45.41 -3.79
N ARG A 525 11.13 45.87 -2.87
CA ARG A 525 10.76 46.05 -1.45
C ARG A 525 9.75 47.16 -1.20
N ARG A 526 9.61 48.09 -2.17
CA ARG A 526 8.59 49.15 -2.14
C ARG A 526 7.20 48.63 -2.53
N ASP A 527 7.12 47.41 -3.06
CA ASP A 527 5.85 46.74 -3.28
C ASP A 527 5.23 46.35 -1.95
N PRO A 528 4.09 46.92 -1.53
CA PRO A 528 3.45 46.59 -0.27
C PRO A 528 3.05 45.13 -0.13
N ARG A 529 2.89 44.40 -1.25
CA ARG A 529 2.60 42.95 -1.23
C ARG A 529 3.78 42.16 -0.64
N VAL A 530 5.02 42.53 -0.97
CA VAL A 530 6.23 41.89 -0.43
C VAL A 530 6.33 42.07 1.08
N SER A 531 6.09 43.30 1.61
CA SER A 531 6.10 43.52 3.05
C SER A 531 5.06 42.65 3.75
N ARG A 532 3.81 42.65 3.28
CA ARG A 532 2.74 41.80 3.83
C ARG A 532 3.10 40.31 3.79
N ALA A 533 3.69 39.83 2.68
CA ALA A 533 4.11 38.45 2.57
C ALA A 533 5.19 38.05 3.59
N LEU A 534 6.20 38.92 3.78
CA LEU A 534 7.25 38.70 4.77
C LEU A 534 6.70 38.75 6.21
N ASP A 535 5.83 39.70 6.52
CA ASP A 535 5.18 39.81 7.83
C ASP A 535 4.33 38.55 8.12
N ALA A 536 3.57 38.08 7.14
CA ALA A 536 2.79 36.86 7.25
C ALA A 536 3.68 35.61 7.43
N LEU A 537 4.80 35.51 6.71
CA LEU A 537 5.76 34.42 6.83
C LEU A 537 6.50 34.45 8.19
N HIS A 538 6.77 35.62 8.76
CA HIS A 538 7.37 35.77 10.10
C HIS A 538 6.44 35.31 11.21
N SER A 539 5.18 35.74 11.16
CA SER A 539 4.16 35.42 12.18
C SER A 539 3.59 33.99 12.02
N TRP A 540 3.89 33.33 10.92
CA TRP A 540 3.37 32.01 10.62
C TRP A 540 3.97 30.91 11.49
N ASN A 541 3.12 30.01 12.00
CA ASN A 541 3.49 28.86 12.84
C ASN A 541 4.12 27.67 12.10
N ARG A 542 4.50 27.84 10.84
CA ARG A 542 5.08 26.82 9.95
C ARG A 542 4.16 25.63 9.65
N ARG A 543 2.85 25.79 9.73
CA ARG A 543 1.88 24.73 9.45
C ARG A 543 1.12 24.99 8.17
N SER A 544 0.94 23.93 7.34
CA SER A 544 0.09 23.97 6.14
C SER A 544 -1.39 23.80 6.50
N ALA A 545 -1.86 24.59 7.49
CA ALA A 545 -3.24 24.59 7.93
C ALA A 545 -4.13 25.36 6.93
N LYS A 546 -5.37 24.96 6.77
CA LYS A 546 -6.33 25.55 5.80
C LYS A 546 -6.62 27.04 6.01
N ASP A 547 -6.41 27.55 7.21
CA ASP A 547 -6.54 28.98 7.52
C ASP A 547 -5.24 29.79 7.32
N SER A 548 -4.12 29.11 6.99
CA SER A 548 -2.80 29.71 6.86
C SER A 548 -2.65 30.54 5.57
N VAL A 549 -2.45 31.85 5.72
CA VAL A 549 -2.00 32.72 4.63
C VAL A 549 -0.49 32.55 4.39
N GLY A 550 0.29 32.38 5.47
CA GLY A 550 1.74 32.17 5.39
C GLY A 550 2.14 30.96 4.56
N PHE A 551 1.40 29.85 4.70
CA PHE A 551 1.66 28.68 3.86
C PHE A 551 1.29 28.90 2.40
N THR A 552 0.23 29.64 2.11
CA THR A 552 -0.15 29.97 0.73
C THR A 552 0.96 30.73 0.03
N TYR A 553 1.59 31.71 0.68
CA TYR A 553 2.76 32.41 0.13
C TYR A 553 3.92 31.44 -0.15
N LEU A 554 4.21 30.53 0.80
CA LEU A 554 5.27 29.55 0.63
C LEU A 554 4.97 28.57 -0.51
N TYR A 555 3.72 28.11 -0.64
CA TYR A 555 3.30 27.22 -1.72
C TYR A 555 3.54 27.87 -3.10
N PHE A 556 3.02 29.05 -3.32
CA PHE A 556 3.19 29.75 -4.59
C PHE A 556 4.65 30.15 -4.84
N TRP A 557 5.42 30.46 -3.79
CA TRP A 557 6.86 30.60 -3.89
C TRP A 557 7.51 29.33 -4.43
N GLY A 558 7.15 28.16 -3.92
CA GLY A 558 7.67 26.89 -4.40
C GLY A 558 7.29 26.59 -5.86
N VAL A 559 6.06 26.88 -6.25
CA VAL A 559 5.61 26.77 -7.66
C VAL A 559 6.45 27.67 -8.55
N ALA A 560 6.54 28.96 -8.23
CA ALA A 560 7.33 29.92 -9.00
C ALA A 560 8.83 29.56 -9.04
N TYR A 561 9.37 29.00 -7.93
CA TYR A 561 10.76 28.55 -7.89
C TYR A 561 11.01 27.37 -8.84
N LYS A 562 10.09 26.41 -8.91
CA LYS A 562 10.14 25.29 -9.86
C LYS A 562 10.09 25.77 -11.31
N ASP A 563 9.18 26.67 -11.60
CA ASP A 563 9.00 27.24 -12.95
C ASP A 563 10.23 28.02 -13.41
N LEU A 564 10.83 28.80 -12.53
CA LEU A 564 12.01 29.64 -12.87
C LEU A 564 13.33 28.86 -12.91
N TYR A 565 13.50 27.82 -12.07
CA TYR A 565 14.81 27.18 -11.82
C TYR A 565 14.81 25.67 -11.92
N SER A 566 13.71 25.01 -12.12
CA SER A 566 13.46 23.56 -12.21
C SER A 566 12.99 22.88 -10.93
N ALA A 567 12.27 21.77 -11.12
CA ALA A 567 11.81 20.92 -10.01
C ALA A 567 12.99 20.37 -9.18
N THR A 568 14.06 19.91 -9.83
CA THR A 568 15.27 19.40 -9.15
C THR A 568 15.95 20.48 -8.28
N SER A 569 15.94 21.74 -8.72
CA SER A 569 16.45 22.85 -7.93
C SER A 569 15.59 23.12 -6.68
N PHE A 570 14.31 22.83 -6.73
CA PHE A 570 13.41 22.95 -5.57
C PHE A 570 13.52 21.75 -4.62
N GLU A 571 13.69 20.53 -5.13
CA GLU A 571 13.76 19.30 -4.35
C GLU A 571 14.78 19.36 -3.20
N ARG A 572 15.89 20.09 -3.39
CA ARG A 572 16.90 20.29 -2.34
C ARG A 572 16.35 20.95 -1.06
N PHE A 573 15.22 21.70 -1.13
CA PHE A 573 14.56 22.27 0.07
C PHE A 573 13.73 21.23 0.81
N THR A 574 13.24 20.21 0.11
CA THR A 574 12.39 19.16 0.69
C THR A 574 13.16 17.90 1.07
N GLN A 575 14.48 17.91 0.93
CA GLN A 575 15.40 16.83 1.31
C GLN A 575 16.29 17.24 2.49
N TYR A 576 17.01 16.30 3.05
CA TYR A 576 18.00 16.56 4.10
C TYR A 576 19.06 17.59 3.67
N SER A 577 19.41 17.63 2.38
CA SER A 577 20.33 18.60 1.76
C SER A 577 19.95 20.07 1.99
N ARG A 578 18.69 20.35 2.39
CA ARG A 578 18.27 21.72 2.76
C ARG A 578 19.13 22.34 3.85
N ARG A 579 19.69 21.53 4.74
CA ARG A 579 20.62 21.99 5.81
C ARG A 579 21.93 22.56 5.27
N ASN A 580 22.26 22.25 4.02
CA ASN A 580 23.47 22.71 3.33
C ASN A 580 23.19 23.97 2.48
N ILE A 581 21.96 24.47 2.43
CA ILE A 581 21.60 25.66 1.68
C ILE A 581 22.20 26.88 2.39
N LYS A 582 23.09 27.57 1.66
CA LYS A 582 23.75 28.79 2.17
C LYS A 582 22.83 29.98 2.03
N ILE A 583 22.07 30.31 3.09
CA ILE A 583 21.11 31.43 3.11
C ILE A 583 21.78 32.79 2.91
N ASP A 584 23.08 32.92 3.15
CA ASP A 584 23.88 34.12 2.90
C ASP A 584 24.43 34.20 1.46
N SER A 585 24.19 33.17 0.61
CA SER A 585 24.59 33.19 -0.79
C SER A 585 23.78 34.19 -1.58
N TRP A 586 24.46 35.12 -2.25
CA TRP A 586 23.81 36.08 -3.15
C TRP A 586 22.91 35.40 -4.21
N LEU A 587 23.41 34.30 -4.80
CA LEU A 587 22.65 33.55 -5.80
C LEU A 587 21.35 32.97 -5.23
N GLU A 588 21.41 32.37 -4.03
CA GLU A 588 20.24 31.81 -3.38
C GLU A 588 19.23 32.90 -3.01
N GLN A 589 19.71 34.02 -2.47
CA GLN A 589 18.87 35.17 -2.15
C GLN A 589 18.23 35.78 -3.39
N HIS A 590 18.97 35.92 -4.50
CA HIS A 590 18.45 36.39 -5.77
C HIS A 590 17.33 35.47 -6.29
N ARG A 591 17.56 34.17 -6.29
CA ARG A 591 16.56 33.16 -6.71
C ARG A 591 15.31 33.20 -5.85
N ALA A 592 15.47 33.24 -4.52
CA ALA A 592 14.37 33.27 -3.56
C ALA A 592 13.50 34.51 -3.75
N ARG A 593 14.12 35.68 -3.96
CA ARG A 593 13.42 36.94 -4.22
C ARG A 593 12.63 36.90 -5.52
N ARG A 594 13.24 36.49 -6.61
CA ARG A 594 12.58 36.40 -7.91
C ARG A 594 11.37 35.45 -7.88
N ALA A 595 11.50 34.33 -7.13
CA ALA A 595 10.39 33.40 -6.94
C ALA A 595 9.25 34.02 -6.12
N LEU A 596 9.55 34.82 -5.07
CA LEU A 596 8.50 35.48 -4.30
C LEU A 596 7.78 36.55 -5.12
N GLU A 597 8.49 37.38 -5.88
CA GLU A 597 7.90 38.38 -6.76
C GLU A 597 6.94 37.72 -7.78
N ALA A 598 7.39 36.64 -8.44
CA ALA A 598 6.56 35.89 -9.40
C ALA A 598 5.35 35.22 -8.73
N ALA A 599 5.53 34.70 -7.50
CA ALA A 599 4.44 34.14 -6.73
C ALA A 599 3.34 35.16 -6.41
N LEU A 600 3.73 36.36 -5.98
CA LEU A 600 2.79 37.44 -5.68
C LEU A 600 2.01 37.91 -6.90
N ASP A 601 2.68 38.00 -8.08
CA ASP A 601 2.02 38.32 -9.33
C ASP A 601 1.00 37.24 -9.72
N ARG A 602 1.39 35.96 -9.62
CA ARG A 602 0.50 34.83 -9.91
C ARG A 602 -0.70 34.79 -8.94
N MET A 603 -0.50 35.00 -7.66
CA MET A 603 -1.59 35.04 -6.67
C MET A 603 -2.56 36.19 -6.98
N GLN A 604 -2.03 37.38 -7.32
CA GLN A 604 -2.85 38.52 -7.69
C GLN A 604 -3.68 38.24 -8.95
N GLU A 605 -3.10 37.58 -9.93
CA GLU A 605 -3.79 37.20 -11.17
C GLU A 605 -4.91 36.17 -10.89
N LEU A 606 -4.61 35.09 -10.14
CA LEU A 606 -5.53 33.99 -9.90
C LEU A 606 -6.66 34.32 -8.95
N PHE A 607 -6.39 35.09 -7.90
CA PHE A 607 -7.32 35.29 -6.78
C PHE A 607 -7.75 36.75 -6.59
N GLY A 608 -7.16 37.69 -7.31
CA GLY A 608 -7.39 39.13 -7.09
C GLY A 608 -6.79 39.66 -5.78
N SER A 609 -6.03 38.83 -5.06
CA SER A 609 -5.43 39.13 -3.75
C SER A 609 -4.21 38.24 -3.51
N THR A 610 -3.26 38.74 -2.74
CA THR A 610 -2.15 37.90 -2.25
C THR A 610 -2.40 37.37 -0.81
N GLU A 611 -3.42 37.84 -0.12
CA GLU A 611 -3.80 37.39 1.22
C GLU A 611 -4.90 36.32 1.10
N VAL A 612 -4.48 35.09 0.77
CA VAL A 612 -5.39 33.96 0.50
C VAL A 612 -5.13 32.83 1.51
N PRO A 613 -6.13 32.44 2.33
CA PRO A 613 -6.02 31.27 3.19
C PRO A 613 -5.83 29.99 2.37
N TRP A 614 -5.00 29.06 2.89
CA TRP A 614 -4.66 27.82 2.19
C TRP A 614 -5.88 27.00 1.76
N GLY A 615 -6.88 26.84 2.62
CA GLY A 615 -8.11 26.10 2.31
C GLY A 615 -9.00 26.74 1.24
N ARG A 616 -8.68 27.96 0.76
CA ARG A 616 -9.29 28.53 -0.46
C ARG A 616 -8.60 28.00 -1.73
N VAL A 617 -7.35 27.57 -1.58
CA VAL A 617 -6.51 26.99 -2.64
C VAL A 617 -6.66 25.48 -2.66
N ASN A 618 -6.50 24.83 -1.50
CA ASN A 618 -6.48 23.37 -1.34
C ASN A 618 -7.85 22.86 -0.91
N VAL A 619 -8.52 22.10 -1.80
CA VAL A 619 -9.89 21.64 -1.57
C VAL A 619 -10.09 20.21 -2.11
N THR A 620 -10.79 19.39 -1.35
CA THR A 620 -11.32 18.11 -1.85
C THR A 620 -12.70 18.30 -2.43
N MET A 621 -12.91 17.82 -3.66
CA MET A 621 -14.17 17.89 -4.38
C MET A 621 -14.89 16.55 -4.30
N ARG A 622 -15.85 16.41 -3.34
CA ARG A 622 -16.60 15.17 -3.15
C ARG A 622 -18.05 15.45 -2.68
N GLY A 623 -18.93 15.71 -3.65
CA GLY A 623 -20.31 16.16 -3.35
C GLY A 623 -20.37 17.55 -2.72
N GLY A 624 -19.26 18.29 -2.73
CA GLY A 624 -19.04 19.62 -2.19
C GLY A 624 -17.58 19.98 -2.27
N ALA A 625 -17.22 21.19 -1.88
CA ALA A 625 -15.84 21.66 -1.78
C ALA A 625 -15.44 21.72 -0.29
N PHE A 626 -14.52 20.90 0.12
CA PHE A 626 -14.04 20.81 1.51
C PHE A 626 -12.63 21.39 1.58
N PRO A 627 -12.40 22.47 2.34
CA PRO A 627 -11.06 23.01 2.58
C PRO A 627 -10.18 22.00 3.32
N MET A 628 -8.96 21.77 2.84
CA MET A 628 -8.03 20.79 3.42
C MET A 628 -6.78 21.42 3.99
N ASP A 629 -6.29 20.83 5.07
CA ASP A 629 -4.95 21.02 5.61
C ASP A 629 -3.93 20.23 4.78
N GLY A 630 -2.63 20.35 5.11
CA GLY A 630 -1.60 19.48 4.53
C GLY A 630 -1.05 19.96 3.19
N ASN A 631 -0.02 19.27 2.70
CA ASN A 631 0.51 19.42 1.35
C ASN A 631 1.62 18.39 1.03
N GLY A 632 1.42 17.57 0.00
CA GLY A 632 2.39 16.59 -0.46
C GLY A 632 3.65 17.18 -1.08
N SER A 633 3.58 18.37 -1.70
CA SER A 633 4.74 18.99 -2.38
C SER A 633 5.88 19.38 -1.44
N TYR A 634 5.60 19.55 -0.15
CA TYR A 634 6.59 19.86 0.89
C TYR A 634 6.89 18.67 1.80
N ASP A 635 6.45 17.48 1.42
CA ASP A 635 6.67 16.20 2.13
C ASP A 635 6.35 16.33 3.63
N VAL A 636 5.17 16.88 3.96
CA VAL A 636 4.65 16.93 5.33
C VAL A 636 3.97 15.60 5.71
N LEU A 637 3.76 15.37 7.02
CA LEU A 637 3.10 14.14 7.49
C LEU A 637 1.66 14.01 7.02
N HIS A 638 0.98 15.14 6.79
CA HIS A 638 -0.34 15.24 6.17
C HIS A 638 -0.16 15.61 4.68
N PRO A 639 -0.16 14.62 3.76
CA PRO A 639 0.38 14.79 2.41
C PRO A 639 -0.65 15.15 1.33
N ASP A 640 -1.84 15.61 1.70
CA ASP A 640 -2.92 15.87 0.73
C ASP A 640 -2.43 16.72 -0.44
N SER A 641 -2.76 16.28 -1.63
CA SER A 641 -2.32 16.89 -2.88
C SER A 641 -3.25 16.54 -4.05
N GLY A 642 -3.07 17.26 -5.14
CA GLY A 642 -3.82 17.04 -6.36
C GLY A 642 -3.36 17.94 -7.49
N PRO A 643 -3.97 17.85 -8.67
CA PRO A 643 -3.64 18.69 -9.80
C PRO A 643 -4.11 20.14 -9.58
N GLU A 644 -3.21 21.10 -9.85
CA GLU A 644 -3.57 22.50 -9.89
C GLU A 644 -4.50 22.77 -11.09
N GLN A 645 -5.61 23.43 -10.82
CA GLN A 645 -6.60 23.82 -11.81
C GLN A 645 -6.21 25.17 -12.45
N SER A 646 -6.79 25.51 -13.60
CA SER A 646 -6.54 26.77 -14.29
C SER A 646 -6.83 28.04 -13.46
N ASN A 647 -7.66 27.91 -12.43
CA ASN A 647 -8.00 29.00 -11.49
C ASN A 647 -7.11 29.01 -10.23
N GLY A 648 -6.01 28.26 -10.23
CA GLY A 648 -5.05 28.18 -9.13
C GLY A 648 -5.50 27.34 -7.92
N LYS A 649 -6.68 26.72 -7.97
CA LYS A 649 -7.09 25.77 -6.94
C LYS A 649 -6.42 24.41 -7.16
N ILE A 650 -6.18 23.71 -6.06
CA ILE A 650 -5.77 22.31 -6.05
C ILE A 650 -7.00 21.50 -5.70
N PHE A 651 -7.30 20.49 -6.51
CA PHE A 651 -8.35 19.53 -6.21
C PHE A 651 -7.70 18.27 -5.70
N ASP A 652 -7.71 18.11 -4.36
CA ASP A 652 -7.10 16.96 -3.72
C ASP A 652 -7.77 15.67 -4.19
N ASN A 653 -6.97 14.77 -4.71
CA ASN A 653 -7.34 13.41 -5.10
C ASN A 653 -6.22 12.41 -4.79
N ASP A 654 -5.27 12.82 -3.96
CA ASP A 654 -4.13 12.06 -3.48
C ASP A 654 -3.79 12.54 -2.06
N GLY A 655 -3.31 11.66 -1.24
CA GLY A 655 -2.99 11.98 0.15
C GLY A 655 -3.19 10.75 1.03
N TRP A 656 -3.74 10.92 2.22
CA TRP A 656 -4.09 9.76 3.03
C TRP A 656 -5.09 8.87 2.28
N GLY A 657 -4.69 7.65 1.98
CA GLY A 657 -5.61 6.62 1.54
C GLY A 657 -6.36 6.00 2.71
N HIS A 658 -5.73 6.02 3.90
CA HIS A 658 -6.26 5.62 5.19
C HIS A 658 -5.36 6.20 6.30
N LEU A 659 -5.94 6.45 7.47
CA LEU A 659 -5.23 6.76 8.70
C LEU A 659 -5.79 5.90 9.81
N MET A 660 -4.93 5.22 10.58
CA MET A 660 -5.32 4.38 11.71
C MET A 660 -4.42 4.65 12.92
N ILE A 661 -5.05 4.72 14.10
CA ILE A 661 -4.37 4.80 15.39
C ILE A 661 -4.97 3.73 16.30
N VAL A 662 -4.12 2.83 16.79
CA VAL A 662 -4.52 1.74 17.69
C VAL A 662 -3.76 1.87 18.99
N MET A 663 -4.47 1.97 20.10
CA MET A 663 -3.92 1.79 21.43
C MET A 663 -4.21 0.36 21.90
N GLU A 664 -3.14 -0.39 22.14
CA GLU A 664 -3.23 -1.75 22.66
C GLU A 664 -3.73 -1.76 24.10
N GLY A 665 -4.29 -2.88 24.55
CA GLY A 665 -4.80 -3.07 25.90
C GLY A 665 -5.72 -4.27 25.98
N GLU A 666 -6.38 -4.51 27.12
CA GLU A 666 -7.38 -5.58 27.28
C GLU A 666 -8.53 -5.44 26.27
N SER A 667 -8.91 -4.22 25.96
CA SER A 667 -9.73 -3.85 24.80
C SER A 667 -8.97 -2.80 23.99
N LYS A 668 -8.76 -3.06 22.70
CA LYS A 668 -8.13 -2.09 21.81
C LYS A 668 -9.01 -0.85 21.65
N GLU A 669 -8.40 0.33 21.71
CA GLU A 669 -9.02 1.58 21.29
C GLU A 669 -8.50 1.91 19.89
N ILE A 670 -9.41 1.98 18.92
CA ILE A 670 -9.08 2.08 17.49
C ILE A 670 -9.80 3.30 16.91
N TRP A 671 -9.02 4.15 16.25
CA TRP A 671 -9.52 5.29 15.52
C TRP A 671 -9.02 5.23 14.08
N SER A 672 -9.89 5.54 13.13
CA SER A 672 -9.53 5.50 11.72
C SER A 672 -10.19 6.63 10.93
N LEU A 673 -9.72 6.80 9.70
CA LEU A 673 -10.27 7.72 8.73
C LEU A 673 -10.01 7.17 7.33
N LEU A 674 -11.07 7.08 6.54
CA LEU A 674 -11.04 6.83 5.11
C LEU A 674 -11.48 8.14 4.41
N PRO A 675 -10.55 8.98 3.92
CA PRO A 675 -10.84 10.37 3.54
C PRO A 675 -11.94 10.57 2.51
N TYR A 676 -12.18 9.57 1.68
CA TYR A 676 -13.20 9.56 0.64
C TYR A 676 -14.50 8.81 1.03
N GLY A 677 -14.61 8.28 2.28
CA GLY A 677 -15.78 7.51 2.74
C GLY A 677 -15.87 6.10 2.15
N GLU A 678 -16.81 5.31 2.65
CA GLU A 678 -16.97 3.90 2.25
C GLU A 678 -17.70 3.71 0.93
N SER A 679 -18.53 4.64 0.51
CA SER A 679 -19.38 4.50 -0.69
C SER A 679 -18.92 5.38 -1.84
N GLU A 680 -19.04 4.87 -3.07
CA GLU A 680 -18.87 5.67 -4.29
C GLU A 680 -20.18 6.24 -4.84
N ASP A 681 -21.32 5.82 -4.32
CA ASP A 681 -22.62 6.37 -4.72
C ASP A 681 -22.78 7.78 -4.11
N PRO A 682 -22.85 8.85 -4.93
CA PRO A 682 -23.11 10.20 -4.45
C PRO A 682 -24.41 10.38 -3.67
N ALA A 683 -25.36 9.45 -3.81
CA ALA A 683 -26.61 9.45 -3.06
C ALA A 683 -26.48 8.82 -1.66
N SER A 684 -25.41 8.06 -1.42
CA SER A 684 -25.13 7.46 -0.11
C SER A 684 -24.72 8.52 0.92
N PRO A 685 -25.17 8.43 2.18
CA PRO A 685 -24.68 9.27 3.26
C PRO A 685 -23.16 9.08 3.50
N HIS A 686 -22.64 7.88 3.16
CA HIS A 686 -21.23 7.50 3.36
C HIS A 686 -20.34 7.85 2.17
N TYR A 687 -20.83 8.67 1.23
CA TYR A 687 -20.03 9.18 0.12
C TYR A 687 -18.99 10.21 0.57
N ASN A 688 -19.34 11.08 1.53
CA ASN A 688 -18.47 12.17 1.98
C ASN A 688 -18.51 12.47 3.48
N ASP A 689 -19.10 11.62 4.29
CA ASP A 689 -19.18 11.79 5.73
C ASP A 689 -17.78 11.83 6.36
N GLN A 690 -16.87 10.92 5.95
CA GLN A 690 -15.48 10.92 6.41
C GLN A 690 -14.64 12.02 5.74
N THR A 691 -14.97 12.50 4.55
CA THR A 691 -14.36 13.71 3.97
C THR A 691 -14.62 14.94 4.85
N LYS A 692 -15.81 15.03 5.45
CA LYS A 692 -16.15 16.09 6.41
C LYS A 692 -15.31 16.00 7.68
N LEU A 693 -15.09 14.78 8.20
CA LEU A 693 -14.18 14.56 9.35
C LEU A 693 -12.76 14.98 8.97
N HIS A 694 -12.26 14.54 7.83
CA HIS A 694 -10.94 14.89 7.31
C HIS A 694 -10.73 16.40 7.25
N SER A 695 -11.66 17.13 6.64
CA SER A 695 -11.62 18.60 6.56
C SER A 695 -11.59 19.30 7.94
N ARG A 696 -12.06 18.65 8.99
CA ARG A 696 -12.04 19.16 10.36
C ARG A 696 -10.85 18.66 11.19
N GLY A 697 -10.01 17.77 10.65
CA GLY A 697 -8.93 17.12 11.40
C GLY A 697 -9.47 16.16 12.47
N GLU A 698 -10.59 15.50 12.18
CA GLU A 698 -11.26 14.56 13.07
C GLU A 698 -11.12 13.13 12.56
N LEU A 699 -11.16 12.15 13.45
CA LEU A 699 -11.17 10.72 13.16
C LEU A 699 -12.48 10.13 13.69
N LYS A 700 -12.92 9.02 13.09
CA LYS A 700 -13.99 8.19 13.65
C LYS A 700 -13.41 7.10 14.54
N GLN A 701 -14.19 6.66 15.51
CA GLN A 701 -13.88 5.43 16.24
C GLN A 701 -14.26 4.21 15.40
N PHE A 702 -13.40 3.19 15.38
CA PHE A 702 -13.71 1.90 14.80
C PHE A 702 -14.37 0.99 15.84
N TRP A 703 -15.56 0.52 15.57
CA TRP A 703 -16.36 -0.28 16.49
C TRP A 703 -15.90 -1.76 16.45
N PHE A 704 -15.12 -2.17 17.47
CA PHE A 704 -14.48 -3.48 17.43
C PHE A 704 -15.18 -4.52 18.33
N SER A 705 -15.79 -4.10 19.41
CA SER A 705 -16.52 -5.02 20.28
C SER A 705 -17.95 -5.29 19.79
N PRO A 706 -18.53 -6.48 20.08
CA PRO A 706 -19.91 -6.79 19.67
C PRO A 706 -20.95 -5.79 20.17
N GLN A 707 -20.76 -5.23 21.36
CA GLN A 707 -21.68 -4.23 21.91
C GLN A 707 -21.58 -2.93 21.13
N GLN A 708 -20.36 -2.44 20.84
CA GLN A 708 -20.19 -1.24 20.05
C GLN A 708 -20.80 -1.38 18.65
N ILE A 709 -20.60 -2.54 17.99
CA ILE A 709 -21.19 -2.80 16.68
C ILE A 709 -22.72 -2.70 16.75
N MET A 710 -23.37 -3.37 17.72
CA MET A 710 -24.82 -3.33 17.87
C MET A 710 -25.34 -1.92 18.16
N ASP A 711 -24.62 -1.14 18.98
CA ASP A 711 -25.04 0.20 19.39
C ASP A 711 -24.93 1.24 18.25
N HIS A 712 -24.09 0.97 17.24
CA HIS A 712 -23.81 1.91 16.14
C HIS A 712 -24.22 1.38 14.76
N THR A 713 -24.92 0.25 14.70
CA THR A 713 -25.41 -0.32 13.43
C THR A 713 -26.58 0.49 12.86
N GLU A 714 -26.45 0.99 11.64
CA GLU A 714 -27.51 1.67 10.90
C GLU A 714 -28.33 0.70 10.03
N SER A 715 -27.64 -0.20 9.33
CA SER A 715 -28.32 -1.16 8.44
C SER A 715 -27.79 -2.58 8.61
N VAL A 716 -28.61 -3.56 8.23
CA VAL A 716 -28.27 -4.99 8.38
C VAL A 716 -28.75 -5.75 7.15
N TRP A 717 -27.81 -6.44 6.50
CA TRP A 717 -28.12 -7.47 5.53
C TRP A 717 -28.02 -8.86 6.17
N GLY A 718 -29.08 -9.65 6.12
CA GLY A 718 -29.15 -10.99 6.73
C GLY A 718 -29.85 -11.00 8.09
N ASP A 719 -29.39 -11.87 9.01
CA ASP A 719 -30.03 -12.11 10.29
C ASP A 719 -29.52 -11.16 11.39
N ARG A 720 -30.32 -10.16 11.73
CA ARG A 720 -29.99 -9.11 12.71
C ARG A 720 -29.55 -9.64 14.09
N ASP A 721 -30.04 -10.79 14.50
CA ASP A 721 -29.76 -11.33 15.84
C ASP A 721 -28.50 -12.22 15.89
N ARG A 722 -27.86 -12.46 14.76
CA ARG A 722 -26.71 -13.38 14.63
C ARG A 722 -25.57 -13.01 15.57
N LEU A 723 -25.13 -11.76 15.57
CA LEU A 723 -24.03 -11.27 16.41
C LEU A 723 -24.28 -11.61 17.89
N GLY A 724 -25.44 -11.24 18.39
CA GLY A 724 -25.83 -11.50 19.78
C GLY A 724 -25.92 -13.00 20.13
N ARG A 725 -26.46 -13.84 19.22
CA ARG A 725 -26.53 -15.29 19.43
C ARG A 725 -25.16 -15.94 19.47
N LEU A 726 -24.29 -15.66 18.52
CA LEU A 726 -22.98 -16.28 18.42
C LEU A 726 -22.08 -15.92 19.62
N PHE A 727 -22.14 -14.68 20.10
CA PHE A 727 -21.37 -14.28 21.28
C PHE A 727 -21.91 -14.87 22.58
N ARG A 728 -23.24 -15.00 22.76
CA ARG A 728 -23.83 -15.69 23.92
C ARG A 728 -23.42 -17.18 23.97
N LEU A 729 -23.47 -17.88 22.85
CA LEU A 729 -23.05 -19.28 22.75
C LEU A 729 -21.58 -19.43 23.15
N ARG A 730 -20.69 -18.55 22.68
CA ARG A 730 -19.28 -18.57 23.03
C ARG A 730 -19.03 -18.34 24.53
N GLN A 731 -19.74 -17.38 25.13
CA GLN A 731 -19.62 -17.13 26.59
C GLN A 731 -20.07 -18.36 27.40
N ALA A 732 -21.15 -19.00 26.98
CA ALA A 732 -21.64 -20.23 27.62
C ALA A 732 -20.61 -21.37 27.52
N THR A 733 -20.00 -21.57 26.37
CA THR A 733 -18.95 -22.57 26.14
C THR A 733 -17.69 -22.30 27.00
N ARG A 734 -17.25 -21.05 27.09
CA ARG A 734 -16.12 -20.65 27.95
C ARG A 734 -16.42 -20.86 29.42
N ARG A 735 -17.64 -20.58 29.89
CA ARG A 735 -18.06 -20.84 31.27
C ARG A 735 -18.05 -22.34 31.58
N LYS A 736 -18.56 -23.18 30.67
CA LYS A 736 -18.51 -24.66 30.82
C LYS A 736 -17.07 -25.17 30.86
N ALA A 737 -16.17 -24.67 30.00
CA ALA A 737 -14.77 -25.06 30.01
C ALA A 737 -14.03 -24.64 31.30
N ARG A 738 -14.40 -23.50 31.91
CA ARG A 738 -13.84 -23.05 33.21
C ARG A 738 -14.46 -23.72 34.41
N SER A 739 -15.69 -24.20 34.32
CA SER A 739 -16.40 -24.90 35.39
C SER A 739 -16.21 -26.42 35.38
N GLY A 740 -15.61 -26.97 34.34
CA GLY A 740 -15.21 -28.38 34.27
C GLY A 740 -14.10 -28.67 35.26
N ASN A 741 -14.49 -29.32 36.37
CA ASN A 741 -13.69 -29.69 37.50
C ASN A 741 -12.51 -30.60 37.10
N PRO A 742 -11.25 -30.32 37.48
CA PRO A 742 -10.15 -31.26 37.28
C PRO A 742 -10.12 -32.29 38.43
N LYS A 743 -11.12 -33.11 38.53
CA LYS A 743 -11.13 -34.29 39.40
C LYS A 743 -11.77 -35.46 38.64
N GLU A 744 -10.91 -36.27 38.08
CA GLU A 744 -11.02 -37.71 37.84
C GLU A 744 -10.11 -38.13 36.71
N HIS A 745 -8.86 -38.37 37.03
CA HIS A 745 -7.98 -39.38 36.43
C HIS A 745 -6.73 -39.52 37.30
N VAL A 746 -6.95 -39.96 38.54
CA VAL A 746 -5.90 -40.68 39.28
C VAL A 746 -6.09 -42.15 38.93
N ILE A 747 -5.44 -42.61 37.90
CA ILE A 747 -5.25 -44.05 37.70
C ILE A 747 -4.11 -44.47 38.63
N SER A 748 -4.49 -45.28 39.60
CA SER A 748 -3.62 -45.97 40.53
C SER A 748 -2.54 -46.78 39.78
N SER A 749 -1.28 -46.36 39.86
CA SER A 749 -0.15 -47.24 39.56
C SER A 749 0.11 -48.13 40.77
N GLY A 750 -0.46 -49.31 40.72
CA GLY A 750 -0.13 -50.38 41.62
C GLY A 750 1.33 -50.80 41.49
N THR A 751 2.04 -50.68 42.58
CA THR A 751 3.34 -51.28 42.85
C THR A 751 3.37 -52.76 42.59
N GLN A 752 4.21 -53.30 41.73
CA GLN A 752 4.76 -54.65 41.86
C GLN A 752 6.28 -54.61 41.91
N LYS A 753 6.81 -54.83 43.10
CA LYS A 753 8.17 -55.31 43.34
C LYS A 753 8.29 -56.74 42.90
N LYS A 754 9.37 -57.10 42.18
CA LYS A 754 10.17 -58.35 42.22
C LYS A 754 11.30 -58.05 41.17
N GLY A 755 12.59 -58.02 41.51
CA GLY A 755 13.38 -59.03 42.29
C GLY A 755 14.17 -59.89 41.28
N VAL A 756 15.37 -59.55 41.00
CA VAL A 756 16.69 -60.15 40.84
C VAL A 756 17.52 -59.27 39.91
#